data_dea27d43a907d8162d58cc7406399ee4
#
_entry.id   dea27d43a907d8162d58cc7406399ee4
#
_cell.length_a   1.000
_cell.length_b   1.000
_cell.length_c   1.000
_cell.angle_alpha   90.00
_cell.angle_beta   90.00
_cell.angle_gamma   90.00
#
_symmetry.space_group_name_H-M   'P 1'
#
loop_
_entity.id
_entity.type
_entity.pdbx_description
1 polymer ?
#
loop_
_entity_poly.entity_id
_entity_poly.type
_entity_poly.pdbx_seq_one_letter_code
_entity_poly.pdbx_strand_id
1 'polypeptide(L)'
;MKFMNLYRIEAGPRENIPDPAGAGILAEMKALGAALPERIRTARLYWIEADFSAEEASRLAREVFSDPIVEKASVNEPLYDDVDARLVEVVRKPGVMDPVAASIRKALADRKLSAGLIGSGRKYLFFYPSGARVDSRELQRVARKILANECIEEIQIDKLAQVHGPAGAYDFQLLQIELIGLEDTELLELSRRGSLALSLEEMKAIQRHFQEGGRNPTDIELETIAQTWSEHCRHKTLRGPVNFHGPDGEKQYSNLLKETIVRATETIGHRACLSVFKDNAGIVAFDEDWALTFKVETHNHPSAIEPYGGAGTGIGGVIRDTMGAGLGAKPIANTDVFCFGYPDIRHDGLPSGILHPRRVMAGVVAGVRDYGNRMGIPTVNGAVHFDPRYLGNPLVYAGSIGLIPRDKINKRAHPGDLIVVLGGRTGRDGIHGATFSSLELSENSEMVSSGAVQIGNAIEQKKVLDVLLNARDRGLFTCVTDCGAGGLSSAVGEMAENTGAVVDLEKAPLKYDGLSYTEIWISEAQERMVVAVPPDKWPELEQLCQAEDVEATAIGNFSNDKLLRLRYRGEAVCKMWLEFLHDGLPHVTRDAVWKAPPPAPQDIATLDVVLSMQRATGMDLKTLAKARAHPEILWGALLKKVLAHPTVASKQWIVRQYDHEVQGRTAIKPLVGVRDEGPGDASVLTPLLGSERGFAVGCGLCPQFTERDPREMAKLAIDECMRNLVCVGGDPANTFILDNFSWGNTSKPEQLGSLVLACEGAAEGAIAYGTPFISGKDSLNNEYSIQNKTIAIPGTLLISGLSIVEDVRKCVTMDLKQAGNLLYVIGITNDEMGVGMLNTVTNISVLAGQIPRVDLKLALRIHQAVHTAISRKTVRACHDLSEGGLAVAVAEMAFAGGLGAEIEISKVPVPRMLPPNVLLFSESAPRYLIEVPRDLRQDFESVCAGLPHACIGSVTELPMLRCIGPEQEAWINDPIEELKNAWLGGLGC
;
A
#
# COMPACT_ATOMS: atom_id res chain seq x y z
N MET A 1 19.71 44.54 12.68
CA MET A 1 19.65 43.06 12.71
C MET A 1 20.14 42.64 14.07
N LYS A 2 19.30 41.98 14.89
CA LYS A 2 19.80 41.27 16.07
C LYS A 2 20.68 40.11 15.59
N PHE A 3 21.82 39.90 16.18
CA PHE A 3 22.67 38.76 15.87
C PHE A 3 21.93 37.49 16.34
N MET A 4 21.59 36.60 15.44
CA MET A 4 21.10 35.26 15.77
C MET A 4 22.33 34.34 15.96
N ASN A 5 22.31 33.55 17.03
CA ASN A 5 23.27 32.49 17.25
C ASN A 5 22.80 31.18 16.70
N LEU A 6 23.66 30.42 16.06
CA LEU A 6 23.36 29.05 15.64
C LEU A 6 23.72 28.08 16.76
N TYR A 7 22.73 27.43 17.34
CA TYR A 7 22.91 26.39 18.36
C TYR A 7 22.86 25.02 17.71
N ARG A 8 23.85 24.18 18.00
CA ARG A 8 23.82 22.75 17.69
C ARG A 8 23.51 22.00 18.97
N ILE A 9 22.41 21.23 18.95
CA ILE A 9 21.96 20.43 20.09
C ILE A 9 22.10 18.95 19.69
N GLU A 10 22.73 18.17 20.57
CA GLU A 10 22.82 16.71 20.45
C GLU A 10 22.00 16.08 21.58
N ALA A 11 21.14 15.10 21.27
CA ALA A 11 20.31 14.36 22.23
C ALA A 11 20.39 12.85 21.98
N GLY A 12 20.62 12.07 23.01
CA GLY A 12 20.74 10.62 22.87
C GLY A 12 20.77 9.88 24.21
N PRO A 13 20.80 8.53 24.19
CA PRO A 13 20.76 7.71 25.40
C PRO A 13 21.86 8.05 26.40
N ARG A 14 21.53 8.02 27.71
CA ARG A 14 22.53 8.15 28.75
C ARG A 14 23.53 6.99 28.66
N GLU A 15 24.76 7.16 29.23
CA GLU A 15 25.83 6.16 29.11
C GLU A 15 25.47 4.80 29.69
N ASN A 16 24.68 4.80 30.75
CA ASN A 16 24.21 3.58 31.45
C ASN A 16 22.91 2.99 30.83
N ILE A 17 22.36 3.61 29.81
CA ILE A 17 21.18 3.13 29.11
C ILE A 17 21.62 2.43 27.82
N PRO A 18 21.07 1.25 27.50
CA PRO A 18 21.28 0.60 26.21
C PRO A 18 20.88 1.53 25.05
N ASP A 19 21.59 1.42 23.96
CA ASP A 19 21.27 2.12 22.71
C ASP A 19 20.64 1.12 21.71
N PRO A 20 19.30 1.01 21.66
CA PRO A 20 18.63 0.05 20.77
C PRO A 20 18.90 0.34 19.29
N ALA A 21 18.99 1.62 18.91
CA ALA A 21 19.30 2.00 17.54
C ALA A 21 20.72 1.58 17.15
N GLY A 22 21.71 1.82 18.05
CA GLY A 22 23.07 1.36 17.84
C GLY A 22 23.19 -0.16 17.77
N ALA A 23 22.44 -0.90 18.59
CA ALA A 23 22.41 -2.35 18.55
C ALA A 23 21.78 -2.89 17.26
N GLY A 24 20.73 -2.26 16.76
CA GLY A 24 20.11 -2.59 15.46
C GLY A 24 21.09 -2.40 14.30
N ILE A 25 21.80 -1.28 14.26
CA ILE A 25 22.82 -1.00 13.24
C ILE A 25 23.95 -2.05 13.28
N LEU A 26 24.38 -2.45 14.46
CA LEU A 26 25.41 -3.49 14.62
C LEU A 26 24.95 -4.83 14.05
N ALA A 27 23.68 -5.20 14.23
CA ALA A 27 23.10 -6.41 13.65
C ALA A 27 23.06 -6.35 12.12
N GLU A 28 22.65 -5.20 11.55
CA GLU A 28 22.64 -4.99 10.10
C GLU A 28 24.07 -4.97 9.51
N MET A 29 25.04 -4.38 10.18
CA MET A 29 26.45 -4.42 9.78
C MET A 29 26.97 -5.86 9.75
N LYS A 30 26.58 -6.70 10.71
CA LYS A 30 26.91 -8.12 10.71
C LYS A 30 26.31 -8.85 9.51
N ALA A 31 25.03 -8.58 9.18
CA ALA A 31 24.38 -9.12 8.00
C ALA A 31 25.03 -8.63 6.68
N LEU A 32 25.49 -7.37 6.65
CA LEU A 32 26.21 -6.79 5.51
C LEU A 32 27.62 -7.38 5.33
N GLY A 33 28.15 -8.12 6.33
CA GLY A 33 29.54 -8.59 6.33
C GLY A 33 30.55 -7.45 6.48
N ALA A 34 30.17 -6.37 7.14
CA ALA A 34 31.02 -5.20 7.39
C ALA A 34 31.95 -5.42 8.59
N ALA A 35 33.02 -4.64 8.68
CA ALA A 35 33.87 -4.61 9.85
C ALA A 35 33.08 -4.15 11.08
N LEU A 36 32.99 -4.99 12.11
CA LEU A 36 32.15 -4.74 13.28
C LEU A 36 32.87 -3.88 14.34
N PRO A 37 32.24 -2.79 14.79
CA PRO A 37 32.67 -2.08 15.98
C PRO A 37 32.30 -2.87 17.24
N GLU A 38 32.96 -2.58 18.36
CA GLU A 38 32.60 -3.12 19.68
C GLU A 38 31.26 -2.56 20.16
N ARG A 39 30.99 -1.31 19.85
CA ARG A 39 29.74 -0.62 20.16
C ARG A 39 29.46 0.50 19.16
N ILE A 40 28.18 0.86 19.05
CA ILE A 40 27.70 2.04 18.33
C ILE A 40 26.94 2.91 19.32
N ARG A 41 27.16 4.22 19.28
CA ARG A 41 26.35 5.21 19.98
C ARG A 41 25.67 6.11 18.99
N THR A 42 24.39 6.40 19.25
CA THR A 42 23.58 7.26 18.38
C THR A 42 23.15 8.53 19.08
N ALA A 43 23.01 9.62 18.33
CA ALA A 43 22.40 10.85 18.80
C ALA A 43 21.56 11.49 17.69
N ARG A 44 20.50 12.16 18.09
CA ARG A 44 19.75 13.08 17.24
C ARG A 44 20.44 14.43 17.27
N LEU A 45 20.49 15.09 16.11
CA LEU A 45 21.07 16.40 15.93
C LEU A 45 19.99 17.42 15.63
N TYR A 46 20.10 18.60 16.20
CA TYR A 46 19.25 19.73 15.91
C TYR A 46 20.09 20.99 15.78
N TRP A 47 19.79 21.82 14.78
CA TRP A 47 20.35 23.12 14.57
C TRP A 47 19.27 24.17 14.69
N ILE A 48 19.49 25.21 15.49
CA ILE A 48 18.51 26.27 15.74
C ILE A 48 19.22 27.60 15.69
N GLU A 49 18.89 28.45 14.73
CA GLU A 49 19.32 29.83 14.66
C GLU A 49 18.32 30.72 15.40
N ALA A 50 18.75 31.34 16.51
CA ALA A 50 17.88 32.12 17.36
C ALA A 50 18.62 33.21 18.15
N ASP A 51 17.87 34.15 18.73
CA ASP A 51 18.37 35.25 19.55
C ASP A 51 18.30 34.99 21.07
N PHE A 52 17.97 33.75 21.47
CA PHE A 52 17.96 33.39 22.90
C PHE A 52 19.35 33.09 23.44
N SER A 53 19.50 33.09 24.78
CA SER A 53 20.80 32.89 25.45
C SER A 53 21.23 31.40 25.42
N ALA A 54 22.52 31.16 25.69
CA ALA A 54 23.06 29.80 25.86
C ALA A 54 22.39 29.04 27.02
N GLU A 55 21.96 29.74 28.07
CA GLU A 55 21.21 29.18 29.18
C GLU A 55 19.82 28.70 28.74
N GLU A 56 19.12 29.52 27.96
CA GLU A 56 17.82 29.18 27.33
C GLU A 56 17.98 27.99 26.40
N ALA A 57 19.00 27.97 25.54
CA ALA A 57 19.30 26.83 24.66
C ALA A 57 19.53 25.54 25.45
N SER A 58 20.27 25.61 26.57
CA SER A 58 20.52 24.46 27.46
C SER A 58 19.27 24.01 28.19
N ARG A 59 18.34 24.92 28.53
CA ARG A 59 17.03 24.57 29.08
C ARG A 59 16.18 23.84 28.06
N LEU A 60 16.05 24.39 26.85
CA LEU A 60 15.33 23.78 25.76
C LEU A 60 15.87 22.40 25.39
N ALA A 61 17.19 22.23 25.40
CA ALA A 61 17.83 20.94 25.13
C ALA A 61 17.31 19.83 26.08
N ARG A 62 17.12 20.18 27.35
CA ARG A 62 16.63 19.24 28.36
C ARG A 62 15.12 19.08 28.35
N GLU A 63 14.35 20.14 28.10
CA GLU A 63 12.89 20.13 28.26
C GLU A 63 12.14 19.76 26.97
N VAL A 64 12.76 19.98 25.79
CA VAL A 64 12.13 19.82 24.48
C VAL A 64 12.80 18.75 23.64
N PHE A 65 14.14 18.67 23.67
CA PHE A 65 14.91 17.85 22.73
C PHE A 65 15.36 16.51 23.28
N SER A 66 15.26 16.29 24.59
CA SER A 66 15.64 15.01 25.20
C SER A 66 14.61 14.52 26.20
N ASP A 67 14.51 13.19 26.34
CA ASP A 67 13.78 12.57 27.43
C ASP A 67 14.63 12.62 28.72
N PRO A 68 14.16 13.32 29.78
CA PRO A 68 14.96 13.51 30.99
C PRO A 68 15.24 12.21 31.76
N ILE A 69 14.55 11.12 31.49
CA ILE A 69 14.73 9.83 32.19
C ILE A 69 15.82 9.01 31.50
N VAL A 70 15.71 8.80 30.21
CA VAL A 70 16.57 7.87 29.46
C VAL A 70 17.63 8.56 28.60
N GLU A 71 17.51 9.87 28.36
CA GLU A 71 18.41 10.61 27.50
C GLU A 71 19.18 11.71 28.23
N LYS A 72 20.21 12.18 27.58
CA LYS A 72 20.95 13.44 27.89
C LYS A 72 21.02 14.28 26.63
N ALA A 73 21.23 15.59 26.82
CA ALA A 73 21.48 16.54 25.75
C ALA A 73 22.67 17.43 26.02
N SER A 74 23.32 17.89 24.96
CA SER A 74 24.40 18.89 24.99
C SER A 74 24.07 20.02 23.98
N VAL A 75 24.69 21.20 24.22
CA VAL A 75 24.55 22.36 23.33
C VAL A 75 25.94 22.83 22.95
N ASN A 76 26.25 22.87 21.66
CA ASN A 76 27.53 23.28 21.07
C ASN A 76 28.74 22.45 21.53
N GLU A 77 28.48 21.35 22.22
CA GLU A 77 29.52 20.42 22.69
C GLU A 77 29.15 19.01 22.30
N PRO A 78 30.10 18.08 22.06
CA PRO A 78 29.79 16.69 21.79
C PRO A 78 29.03 16.06 22.96
N LEU A 79 27.99 15.28 22.65
CA LEU A 79 27.18 14.55 23.66
C LEU A 79 27.96 13.41 24.31
N TYR A 80 28.83 12.74 23.55
CA TYR A 80 29.65 11.62 23.96
C TYR A 80 31.11 11.93 23.70
N ASP A 81 32.00 11.30 24.50
CA ASP A 81 33.43 11.28 24.19
C ASP A 81 33.66 10.52 22.89
N ASP A 82 34.16 11.16 21.87
CA ASP A 82 34.33 10.66 20.50
C ASP A 82 35.79 10.53 20.05
N VAL A 83 36.75 10.74 20.98
CA VAL A 83 38.19 10.75 20.66
C VAL A 83 38.68 9.50 19.94
N ASP A 84 38.14 8.32 20.27
CA ASP A 84 38.50 7.03 19.67
C ASP A 84 37.41 6.48 18.71
N ALA A 85 36.40 7.29 18.35
CA ALA A 85 35.32 6.87 17.53
C ALA A 85 35.46 7.34 16.09
N ARG A 86 34.94 6.56 15.14
CA ARG A 86 34.66 7.03 13.78
C ARG A 86 33.27 7.65 13.74
N LEU A 87 33.19 8.83 13.18
CA LEU A 87 31.98 9.65 13.13
C LEU A 87 31.28 9.50 11.78
N VAL A 88 29.96 9.30 11.81
CA VAL A 88 29.07 9.49 10.65
C VAL A 88 27.91 10.38 11.05
N GLU A 89 27.70 11.46 10.32
CA GLU A 89 26.53 12.32 10.46
C GLU A 89 25.70 12.29 9.18
N VAL A 90 24.39 12.29 9.36
CA VAL A 90 23.41 12.23 8.28
C VAL A 90 22.43 13.38 8.46
N VAL A 91 22.29 14.23 7.44
CA VAL A 91 21.42 15.41 7.43
C VAL A 91 20.57 15.45 6.18
N ARG A 92 19.47 16.19 6.19
CA ARG A 92 18.65 16.38 5.00
C ARG A 92 19.37 17.24 3.96
N LYS A 93 19.18 16.88 2.67
CA LYS A 93 19.64 17.71 1.56
C LYS A 93 18.87 19.03 1.51
N PRO A 94 19.45 20.09 0.91
CA PRO A 94 18.73 21.35 0.68
C PRO A 94 17.44 21.12 -0.11
N GLY A 95 16.34 21.74 0.34
CA GLY A 95 15.04 21.64 -0.33
C GLY A 95 14.21 20.39 0.00
N VAL A 96 14.75 19.44 0.77
CA VAL A 96 14.00 18.31 1.32
C VAL A 96 13.29 18.75 2.60
N MET A 97 11.99 18.44 2.72
CA MET A 97 11.21 18.75 3.91
C MET A 97 11.77 18.04 5.15
N ASP A 98 11.85 18.79 6.25
CA ASP A 98 12.22 18.28 7.56
C ASP A 98 11.02 18.40 8.52
N PRO A 99 10.24 17.31 8.73
CA PRO A 99 9.08 17.32 9.63
C PRO A 99 9.45 17.61 11.09
N VAL A 100 10.67 17.22 11.49
CA VAL A 100 11.17 17.46 12.84
C VAL A 100 11.42 18.97 13.03
N ALA A 101 11.98 19.64 12.03
CA ALA A 101 12.18 21.09 12.07
C ALA A 101 10.85 21.85 12.17
N ALA A 102 9.81 21.37 11.48
CA ALA A 102 8.45 21.95 11.60
C ALA A 102 7.88 21.82 13.02
N SER A 103 8.02 20.63 13.63
CA SER A 103 7.58 20.37 15.00
C SER A 103 8.36 21.22 16.03
N ILE A 104 9.65 21.41 15.81
CA ILE A 104 10.50 22.29 16.66
C ILE A 104 10.03 23.74 16.54
N ARG A 105 9.75 24.22 15.34
CA ARG A 105 9.26 25.60 15.12
C ARG A 105 7.98 25.85 15.88
N LYS A 106 7.04 24.90 15.84
CA LYS A 106 5.81 24.99 16.62
C LYS A 106 6.09 24.98 18.12
N ALA A 107 6.89 24.05 18.62
CA ALA A 107 7.24 23.96 20.03
C ALA A 107 7.93 25.23 20.59
N LEU A 108 8.70 25.93 19.78
CA LEU A 108 9.29 27.22 20.10
C LEU A 108 8.24 28.34 20.09
N ALA A 109 7.37 28.37 19.07
CA ALA A 109 6.30 29.35 18.94
C ALA A 109 5.32 29.29 20.14
N ASP A 110 4.94 28.08 20.58
CA ASP A 110 4.07 27.87 21.75
C ASP A 110 4.71 28.44 23.05
N ARG A 111 6.04 28.53 23.08
CA ARG A 111 6.82 29.17 24.15
C ARG A 111 7.11 30.67 23.91
N LYS A 112 6.52 31.23 22.84
CA LYS A 112 6.74 32.62 22.40
C LYS A 112 8.22 32.92 22.03
N LEU A 113 8.91 31.89 21.56
CA LEU A 113 10.27 31.98 21.03
C LEU A 113 10.21 31.90 19.49
N SER A 114 11.09 32.65 18.85
CA SER A 114 11.23 32.63 17.40
C SER A 114 12.60 32.07 17.02
N ALA A 115 12.65 31.36 15.90
CA ALA A 115 13.89 30.85 15.33
C ALA A 115 13.92 31.10 13.82
N GLY A 116 15.11 31.36 13.30
CA GLY A 116 15.38 31.45 11.88
C GLY A 116 15.52 30.07 11.26
N LEU A 117 16.75 29.66 10.95
CA LEU A 117 17.05 28.33 10.45
C LEU A 117 16.82 27.27 11.53
N ILE A 118 16.07 26.23 11.18
CA ILE A 118 15.93 25.00 11.97
C ILE A 118 16.19 23.82 11.07
N GLY A 119 16.98 22.85 11.56
CA GLY A 119 17.22 21.58 10.87
C GLY A 119 17.44 20.43 11.83
N SER A 120 17.30 19.20 11.34
CA SER A 120 17.56 17.99 12.11
C SER A 120 18.51 17.05 11.40
N GLY A 121 19.09 16.11 12.16
CA GLY A 121 19.99 15.09 11.65
C GLY A 121 20.22 13.97 12.65
N ARG A 122 21.11 13.07 12.28
CA ARG A 122 21.48 11.91 13.09
C ARG A 122 23.00 11.78 13.15
N LYS A 123 23.50 11.41 14.32
CA LYS A 123 24.93 11.17 14.58
C LYS A 123 25.14 9.73 14.99
N TYR A 124 26.18 9.13 14.46
CA TYR A 124 26.59 7.76 14.75
C TYR A 124 28.07 7.74 15.09
N LEU A 125 28.42 7.16 16.24
CA LEU A 125 29.80 6.96 16.70
C LEU A 125 30.09 5.47 16.73
N PHE A 126 31.05 5.04 15.93
CA PHE A 126 31.51 3.66 15.81
C PHE A 126 32.81 3.46 16.57
N PHE A 127 32.76 2.70 17.66
CA PHE A 127 33.93 2.37 18.49
C PHE A 127 34.51 1.04 18.08
N TYR A 128 35.65 1.05 17.43
CA TYR A 128 36.33 -0.16 16.99
C TYR A 128 37.39 -0.60 18.00
N PRO A 129 37.79 -1.93 18.00
CA PRO A 129 38.88 -2.39 18.83
C PRO A 129 40.16 -1.59 18.61
N SER A 130 40.93 -1.40 19.68
CA SER A 130 42.20 -0.64 19.62
C SER A 130 43.12 -1.22 18.54
N GLY A 131 43.58 -0.39 17.61
CA GLY A 131 44.45 -0.79 16.50
C GLY A 131 43.69 -1.27 15.24
N ALA A 132 42.37 -1.41 15.25
CA ALA A 132 41.62 -1.69 14.04
C ALA A 132 41.58 -0.47 13.11
N ARG A 133 42.03 -0.66 11.86
CA ARG A 133 41.94 0.37 10.82
C ARG A 133 40.77 0.09 9.92
N VAL A 134 39.70 0.88 10.06
CA VAL A 134 38.56 0.84 9.17
C VAL A 134 38.67 1.98 8.16
N ASP A 135 38.68 1.63 6.87
CA ASP A 135 38.78 2.60 5.78
C ASP A 135 37.50 3.45 5.72
N SER A 136 37.62 4.72 5.37
CA SER A 136 36.47 5.60 5.12
C SER A 136 35.56 5.09 3.99
N ARG A 137 36.08 4.31 3.04
CA ARG A 137 35.27 3.63 2.01
C ARG A 137 34.31 2.60 2.61
N GLU A 138 34.77 1.86 3.63
CA GLU A 138 33.92 0.88 4.31
C GLU A 138 32.83 1.58 5.10
N LEU A 139 33.14 2.66 5.82
CA LEU A 139 32.13 3.48 6.47
C LEU A 139 31.15 4.11 5.49
N GLN A 140 31.62 4.56 4.32
CA GLN A 140 30.75 5.06 3.26
C GLN A 140 29.80 3.96 2.78
N ARG A 141 30.30 2.73 2.60
CA ARG A 141 29.47 1.57 2.24
C ARG A 141 28.40 1.29 3.32
N VAL A 142 28.79 1.28 4.58
CA VAL A 142 27.85 1.11 5.71
C VAL A 142 26.83 2.24 5.75
N ALA A 143 27.27 3.48 5.64
CA ALA A 143 26.38 4.64 5.68
C ALA A 143 25.35 4.61 4.56
N ARG A 144 25.76 4.33 3.33
CA ARG A 144 24.87 4.20 2.17
C ARG A 144 23.88 3.05 2.29
N LYS A 145 24.33 1.90 2.79
CA LYS A 145 23.50 0.69 2.81
C LYS A 145 22.60 0.58 4.04
N ILE A 146 22.95 1.24 5.15
CA ILE A 146 22.26 1.08 6.45
C ILE A 146 21.75 2.41 7.00
N LEU A 147 22.55 3.50 6.99
CA LEU A 147 22.27 4.69 7.81
C LEU A 147 21.50 5.78 7.08
N ALA A 148 21.70 5.94 5.78
CA ALA A 148 21.18 7.08 5.03
C ALA A 148 20.53 6.65 3.73
N ASN A 149 19.60 7.48 3.28
CA ASN A 149 19.09 7.45 1.93
C ASN A 149 19.67 8.64 1.15
N GLU A 150 20.60 8.37 0.24
CA GLU A 150 21.28 9.41 -0.52
C GLU A 150 20.36 10.21 -1.44
N CYS A 151 19.12 9.78 -1.67
CA CYS A 151 18.13 10.58 -2.41
C CYS A 151 17.78 11.87 -1.67
N ILE A 152 17.56 11.79 -0.37
CA ILE A 152 17.05 12.88 0.46
C ILE A 152 18.03 13.30 1.56
N GLU A 153 19.13 12.59 1.76
CA GLU A 153 20.07 12.78 2.85
C GLU A 153 21.51 12.90 2.35
N GLU A 154 22.30 13.66 3.07
CA GLU A 154 23.72 13.85 2.87
C GLU A 154 24.50 13.17 3.99
N ILE A 155 25.59 12.47 3.66
CA ILE A 155 26.44 11.73 4.57
C ILE A 155 27.74 12.51 4.78
N GLN A 156 28.10 12.78 6.03
CA GLN A 156 29.37 13.32 6.42
C GLN A 156 30.14 12.29 7.26
N ILE A 157 31.38 11.95 6.84
CA ILE A 157 32.25 11.00 7.55
C ILE A 157 33.42 11.74 8.14
N ASP A 158 33.66 11.56 9.45
CA ASP A 158 34.69 12.19 10.24
C ASP A 158 34.72 13.74 10.13
N LYS A 159 33.52 14.29 9.81
CA LYS A 159 33.29 15.74 9.75
C LYS A 159 31.91 16.04 10.32
N LEU A 160 31.80 17.23 10.93
CA LEU A 160 30.50 17.72 11.37
C LEU A 160 29.65 18.17 10.17
N ALA A 161 28.43 17.78 10.17
CA ALA A 161 27.45 18.20 9.16
C ALA A 161 27.05 19.67 9.37
N GLN A 162 26.72 20.34 8.26
CA GLN A 162 26.17 21.70 8.26
C GLN A 162 24.73 21.64 7.72
N VAL A 163 23.87 22.45 8.29
CA VAL A 163 22.53 22.65 7.78
C VAL A 163 22.53 23.82 6.81
N HIS A 164 21.93 23.61 5.67
CA HIS A 164 21.80 24.62 4.63
C HIS A 164 20.47 25.37 4.80
N GLY A 165 20.51 26.68 4.65
CA GLY A 165 19.32 27.51 4.58
C GLY A 165 18.54 27.28 3.29
N PRO A 166 17.31 27.82 3.20
CA PRO A 166 16.52 27.78 1.97
C PRO A 166 17.27 28.46 0.81
N ALA A 167 16.97 28.05 -0.42
CA ALA A 167 17.46 28.72 -1.62
C ALA A 167 17.04 30.21 -1.62
N GLY A 168 17.82 31.07 -2.29
CA GLY A 168 17.52 32.49 -2.40
C GLY A 168 16.19 32.79 -3.07
N ALA A 169 15.73 34.05 -3.03
CA ALA A 169 14.47 34.47 -3.62
C ALA A 169 14.42 34.14 -5.13
N TYR A 170 13.24 33.70 -5.61
CA TYR A 170 12.99 33.44 -7.03
C TYR A 170 12.92 34.74 -7.83
N ASP A 171 13.72 34.82 -8.89
CA ASP A 171 13.66 35.90 -9.86
C ASP A 171 12.67 35.53 -10.98
N PHE A 172 11.54 36.22 -11.00
CA PHE A 172 10.44 35.88 -11.90
C PHE A 172 10.78 36.19 -13.33
N GLN A 173 10.71 35.19 -14.19
CA GLN A 173 10.75 35.32 -15.66
C GLN A 173 9.64 34.42 -16.22
N LEU A 174 8.76 34.98 -17.06
CA LEU A 174 7.78 34.21 -17.80
C LEU A 174 8.47 33.41 -18.89
N LEU A 175 8.43 32.09 -18.80
CA LEU A 175 9.02 31.21 -19.79
C LEU A 175 7.99 30.77 -20.83
N GLN A 176 8.29 31.03 -22.11
CA GLN A 176 7.55 30.48 -23.24
C GLN A 176 8.36 29.35 -23.87
N ILE A 177 7.69 28.23 -24.14
CA ILE A 177 8.32 27.04 -24.70
C ILE A 177 8.08 27.06 -26.22
N GLU A 178 9.12 27.17 -27.00
CA GLU A 178 9.01 27.06 -28.45
C GLU A 178 8.58 25.65 -28.84
N LEU A 179 7.31 25.50 -29.17
CA LEU A 179 6.68 24.24 -29.55
C LEU A 179 6.21 24.21 -30.98
N ILE A 180 5.74 25.38 -31.49
CA ILE A 180 5.24 25.52 -32.86
C ILE A 180 6.41 25.38 -33.81
N GLY A 181 6.30 24.44 -34.78
CA GLY A 181 7.32 24.24 -35.82
C GLY A 181 8.43 23.24 -35.46
N LEU A 182 8.39 22.64 -34.25
CA LEU A 182 9.26 21.52 -33.92
C LEU A 182 8.87 20.25 -34.70
N GLU A 183 9.89 19.51 -35.13
CA GLU A 183 9.74 18.22 -35.78
C GLU A 183 9.54 17.11 -34.75
N ASP A 184 9.09 15.92 -35.19
CA ASP A 184 8.74 14.78 -34.35
C ASP A 184 9.82 14.40 -33.33
N THR A 185 11.09 14.41 -33.75
CA THR A 185 12.23 14.09 -32.89
C THR A 185 12.50 15.15 -31.83
N GLU A 186 12.28 16.42 -32.16
CA GLU A 186 12.45 17.55 -31.25
C GLU A 186 11.33 17.60 -30.21
N LEU A 187 10.11 17.24 -30.61
CA LEU A 187 8.97 17.11 -29.68
C LEU A 187 9.21 16.02 -28.63
N LEU A 188 9.70 14.85 -29.04
CA LEU A 188 10.05 13.78 -28.12
C LEU A 188 11.21 14.17 -27.19
N GLU A 189 12.23 14.84 -27.71
CA GLU A 189 13.36 15.33 -26.92
C GLU A 189 12.91 16.40 -25.91
N LEU A 190 11.99 17.28 -26.28
CA LEU A 190 11.39 18.26 -25.37
C LEU A 190 10.63 17.55 -24.23
N SER A 191 9.78 16.56 -24.55
CA SER A 191 9.06 15.79 -23.56
C SER A 191 10.01 15.07 -22.59
N ARG A 192 11.05 14.43 -23.12
CA ARG A 192 12.05 13.71 -22.31
C ARG A 192 12.85 14.67 -21.41
N ARG A 193 13.34 15.78 -21.96
CA ARG A 193 14.15 16.77 -21.21
C ARG A 193 13.35 17.50 -20.15
N GLY A 194 12.06 17.75 -20.43
CA GLY A 194 11.11 18.35 -19.48
C GLY A 194 10.52 17.36 -18.48
N SER A 195 10.86 16.07 -18.56
CA SER A 195 10.23 15.01 -17.72
C SER A 195 8.69 14.99 -17.81
N LEU A 196 8.14 15.35 -18.98
CA LEU A 196 6.69 15.48 -19.17
C LEU A 196 5.97 14.13 -19.32
N ALA A 197 6.69 13.06 -19.66
CA ALA A 197 6.15 11.72 -19.93
C ALA A 197 5.00 11.69 -20.97
N LEU A 198 5.07 12.59 -21.95
CA LEU A 198 4.11 12.68 -23.06
C LEU A 198 4.62 11.95 -24.31
N SER A 199 3.74 11.18 -24.95
CA SER A 199 4.02 10.52 -26.24
C SER A 199 4.10 11.50 -27.41
N LEU A 200 4.56 11.04 -28.56
CA LEU A 200 4.61 11.87 -29.78
C LEU A 200 3.21 12.36 -30.19
N GLU A 201 2.21 11.47 -30.13
CA GLU A 201 0.84 11.81 -30.49
C GLU A 201 0.25 12.86 -29.56
N GLU A 202 0.56 12.78 -28.27
CA GLU A 202 0.15 13.75 -27.25
C GLU A 202 0.84 15.09 -27.48
N MET A 203 2.16 15.10 -27.71
CA MET A 203 2.92 16.32 -28.05
C MET A 203 2.40 16.98 -29.33
N LYS A 204 2.04 16.20 -30.36
CA LYS A 204 1.42 16.72 -31.59
C LYS A 204 0.03 17.31 -31.36
N ALA A 205 -0.76 16.73 -30.47
CA ALA A 205 -2.07 17.28 -30.11
C ALA A 205 -1.92 18.63 -29.41
N ILE A 206 -0.96 18.75 -28.51
CA ILE A 206 -0.62 20.02 -27.85
C ILE A 206 -0.09 21.03 -28.83
N GLN A 207 0.84 20.64 -29.70
CA GLN A 207 1.38 21.53 -30.75
C GLN A 207 0.28 22.12 -31.65
N ARG A 208 -0.66 21.28 -32.12
CA ARG A 208 -1.80 21.74 -32.93
C ARG A 208 -2.68 22.74 -32.19
N HIS A 209 -3.01 22.45 -30.94
CA HIS A 209 -3.83 23.33 -30.11
C HIS A 209 -3.22 24.75 -29.96
N PHE A 210 -1.93 24.83 -29.70
CA PHE A 210 -1.24 26.10 -29.54
C PHE A 210 -0.99 26.78 -30.88
N GLN A 211 -0.79 26.04 -31.98
CA GLN A 211 -0.70 26.55 -33.33
C GLN A 211 -2.02 27.19 -33.78
N GLU A 212 -3.16 26.55 -33.50
CA GLU A 212 -4.49 27.12 -33.77
C GLU A 212 -4.75 28.36 -32.92
N GLY A 213 -4.23 28.39 -31.69
CA GLY A 213 -4.24 29.56 -30.82
C GLY A 213 -3.28 30.69 -31.22
N GLY A 214 -2.40 30.48 -32.21
CA GLY A 214 -1.45 31.47 -32.73
C GLY A 214 -0.37 31.89 -31.74
N ARG A 215 -0.04 31.08 -30.74
CA ARG A 215 0.98 31.35 -29.71
C ARG A 215 1.63 30.07 -29.18
N ASN A 216 2.86 30.17 -28.73
CA ASN A 216 3.51 29.11 -27.98
C ASN A 216 2.95 28.96 -26.53
N PRO A 217 2.99 27.77 -25.93
CA PRO A 217 2.64 27.62 -24.53
C PRO A 217 3.65 28.26 -23.60
N THR A 218 3.20 28.60 -22.41
CA THR A 218 4.10 28.84 -21.29
C THR A 218 4.55 27.50 -20.67
N ASP A 219 5.61 27.51 -19.88
CA ASP A 219 6.09 26.33 -19.14
C ASP A 219 5.01 25.74 -18.24
N ILE A 220 4.29 26.58 -17.48
CA ILE A 220 3.22 26.14 -16.59
C ILE A 220 2.01 25.57 -17.34
N GLU A 221 1.71 26.05 -18.56
CA GLU A 221 0.65 25.48 -19.41
C GLU A 221 1.02 24.06 -19.85
N LEU A 222 2.26 23.88 -20.30
CA LEU A 222 2.75 22.57 -20.73
C LEU A 222 2.83 21.58 -19.57
N GLU A 223 3.31 22.01 -18.40
CA GLU A 223 3.31 21.23 -17.20
C GLU A 223 1.91 20.86 -16.73
N THR A 224 0.96 21.79 -16.72
CA THR A 224 -0.45 21.53 -16.36
C THR A 224 -1.04 20.42 -17.22
N ILE A 225 -0.80 20.46 -18.53
CA ILE A 225 -1.26 19.43 -19.47
C ILE A 225 -0.57 18.10 -19.16
N ALA A 226 0.75 18.10 -18.96
CA ALA A 226 1.53 16.89 -18.69
C ALA A 226 1.07 16.18 -17.41
N GLN A 227 0.84 16.91 -16.31
CA GLN A 227 0.31 16.37 -15.07
C GLN A 227 -1.08 15.79 -15.28
N THR A 228 -1.99 16.56 -15.89
CA THR A 228 -3.37 16.10 -16.13
C THR A 228 -3.44 14.91 -17.08
N TRP A 229 -2.59 14.86 -18.13
CA TRP A 229 -2.53 13.78 -19.11
C TRP A 229 -1.60 12.64 -18.72
N SER A 230 -1.09 12.61 -17.48
CA SER A 230 -0.27 11.48 -17.00
C SER A 230 -1.06 10.18 -16.97
N GLU A 231 -0.36 9.03 -17.08
CA GLU A 231 -0.99 7.71 -16.90
C GLU A 231 -1.67 7.63 -15.52
N HIS A 232 -1.02 8.21 -14.50
CA HIS A 232 -1.52 8.23 -13.14
C HIS A 232 -2.88 8.92 -12.99
N CYS A 233 -3.07 10.10 -13.63
CA CYS A 233 -4.31 10.89 -13.49
C CYS A 233 -5.42 10.45 -14.47
N ARG A 234 -5.06 9.99 -15.67
CA ARG A 234 -6.03 9.68 -16.73
C ARG A 234 -6.28 8.21 -16.98
N HIS A 235 -5.43 7.32 -16.45
CA HIS A 235 -5.54 5.87 -16.70
C HIS A 235 -5.61 5.56 -18.20
N LYS A 236 -4.79 6.26 -19.01
CA LYS A 236 -4.89 6.32 -20.47
C LYS A 236 -4.72 4.97 -21.17
N THR A 237 -4.03 4.00 -20.52
CA THR A 237 -3.91 2.64 -21.02
C THR A 237 -5.24 1.87 -20.87
N LEU A 238 -5.84 1.87 -19.70
CA LEU A 238 -7.13 1.18 -19.46
C LEU A 238 -8.31 1.91 -20.12
N ARG A 239 -8.28 3.22 -20.24
CA ARG A 239 -9.30 4.01 -20.93
C ARG A 239 -9.09 4.10 -22.44
N GLY A 240 -7.94 3.66 -22.96
CA GLY A 240 -7.59 3.69 -24.37
C GLY A 240 -8.19 2.53 -25.17
N PRO A 241 -8.21 2.67 -26.53
CA PRO A 241 -8.57 1.60 -27.42
C PRO A 241 -7.48 0.52 -27.48
N VAL A 242 -7.91 -0.75 -27.54
CA VAL A 242 -7.00 -1.92 -27.58
C VAL A 242 -7.45 -2.91 -28.64
N ASN A 243 -6.54 -3.32 -29.51
CA ASN A 243 -6.70 -4.49 -30.40
C ASN A 243 -6.11 -5.70 -29.69
N PHE A 244 -6.94 -6.65 -29.32
CA PHE A 244 -6.51 -7.82 -28.55
C PHE A 244 -6.52 -9.09 -29.40
N HIS A 245 -5.42 -9.83 -29.40
CA HIS A 245 -5.27 -11.15 -30.01
C HIS A 245 -5.01 -12.18 -28.90
N GLY A 246 -6.03 -12.94 -28.57
CA GLY A 246 -6.03 -13.88 -27.45
C GLY A 246 -6.53 -15.29 -27.80
N PRO A 247 -6.69 -16.15 -26.79
CA PRO A 247 -7.10 -17.55 -27.00
C PRO A 247 -8.52 -17.66 -27.57
N ASP A 248 -9.38 -16.69 -27.33
CA ASP A 248 -10.76 -16.66 -27.83
C ASP A 248 -10.88 -15.93 -29.20
N GLY A 249 -9.77 -15.63 -29.85
CA GLY A 249 -9.69 -14.91 -31.11
C GLY A 249 -9.36 -13.44 -30.96
N GLU A 250 -9.72 -12.65 -31.97
CA GLU A 250 -9.48 -11.20 -32.00
C GLU A 250 -10.63 -10.45 -31.37
N LYS A 251 -10.34 -9.47 -30.53
CA LYS A 251 -11.29 -8.56 -29.91
C LYS A 251 -10.78 -7.11 -30.02
N GLN A 252 -11.70 -6.17 -30.11
CA GLN A 252 -11.40 -4.74 -30.11
C GLN A 252 -12.16 -4.07 -28.98
N TYR A 253 -11.46 -3.29 -28.20
CA TYR A 253 -12.02 -2.45 -27.15
C TYR A 253 -11.85 -0.99 -27.56
N SER A 254 -12.88 -0.20 -27.46
CA SER A 254 -12.79 1.26 -27.61
C SER A 254 -12.33 1.91 -26.29
N ASN A 255 -12.66 1.29 -25.19
CA ASN A 255 -12.26 1.67 -23.84
C ASN A 255 -12.27 0.42 -22.96
N LEU A 256 -11.10 -0.14 -22.66
CA LEU A 256 -10.98 -1.41 -21.96
C LEU A 256 -11.63 -1.35 -20.55
N LEU A 257 -11.37 -0.29 -19.78
CA LEU A 257 -11.94 -0.10 -18.44
C LEU A 257 -13.48 -0.05 -18.49
N LYS A 258 -14.03 0.76 -19.41
CA LYS A 258 -15.47 0.96 -19.54
C LYS A 258 -16.18 -0.34 -19.98
N GLU A 259 -15.56 -1.07 -20.91
CA GLU A 259 -16.18 -2.27 -21.50
C GLU A 259 -15.99 -3.54 -20.65
N THR A 260 -15.18 -3.47 -19.58
CA THR A 260 -14.98 -4.56 -18.62
C THR A 260 -15.45 -4.16 -17.22
N ILE A 261 -14.66 -3.47 -16.45
CA ILE A 261 -14.87 -3.17 -15.04
C ILE A 261 -16.12 -2.31 -14.79
N VAL A 262 -16.24 -1.18 -15.51
CA VAL A 262 -17.41 -0.29 -15.37
C VAL A 262 -18.68 -0.99 -15.82
N ARG A 263 -18.64 -1.67 -16.96
CA ARG A 263 -19.78 -2.46 -17.46
C ARG A 263 -20.22 -3.54 -16.47
N ALA A 264 -19.30 -4.20 -15.78
CA ALA A 264 -19.64 -5.17 -14.74
C ALA A 264 -20.48 -4.54 -13.64
N THR A 265 -20.06 -3.39 -13.11
CA THR A 265 -20.80 -2.64 -12.09
C THR A 265 -22.17 -2.17 -12.59
N GLU A 266 -22.24 -1.65 -13.81
CA GLU A 266 -23.50 -1.24 -14.44
C GLU A 266 -24.46 -2.42 -14.68
N THR A 267 -23.93 -3.58 -15.10
CA THR A 267 -24.71 -4.81 -15.30
C THR A 267 -25.30 -5.33 -13.99
N ILE A 268 -24.51 -5.29 -12.91
CA ILE A 268 -24.97 -5.70 -11.58
C ILE A 268 -26.04 -4.73 -11.06
N GLY A 269 -25.86 -3.43 -11.25
CA GLY A 269 -26.85 -2.41 -10.89
C GLY A 269 -27.24 -2.41 -9.41
N HIS A 270 -26.27 -2.65 -8.51
CA HIS A 270 -26.52 -2.79 -7.08
C HIS A 270 -27.02 -1.49 -6.47
N ARG A 271 -28.19 -1.52 -5.79
CA ARG A 271 -28.89 -0.31 -5.27
C ARG A 271 -28.11 0.45 -4.20
N ALA A 272 -27.22 -0.20 -3.48
CA ALA A 272 -26.41 0.45 -2.47
C ALA A 272 -25.24 1.26 -3.05
N CYS A 273 -24.90 1.16 -4.33
CA CYS A 273 -23.91 2.01 -4.99
C CYS A 273 -24.47 3.43 -5.15
N LEU A 274 -23.97 4.38 -4.37
CA LEU A 274 -24.45 5.77 -4.36
C LEU A 274 -23.59 6.68 -5.24
N SER A 275 -22.26 6.51 -5.22
CA SER A 275 -21.32 7.20 -6.11
C SER A 275 -20.17 6.26 -6.44
N VAL A 276 -20.02 5.89 -7.72
CA VAL A 276 -18.98 4.97 -8.18
C VAL A 276 -18.27 5.55 -9.41
N PHE A 277 -16.95 5.49 -9.46
CA PHE A 277 -16.08 6.02 -10.52
C PHE A 277 -16.24 7.53 -10.81
N LYS A 278 -16.72 8.32 -9.84
CA LYS A 278 -17.03 9.76 -10.02
C LYS A 278 -16.41 10.68 -8.98
N ASP A 279 -15.91 10.16 -7.90
CA ASP A 279 -15.40 10.91 -6.76
C ASP A 279 -14.06 10.32 -6.30
N ASN A 280 -13.39 10.95 -5.35
CA ASN A 280 -12.12 10.48 -4.77
C ASN A 280 -12.21 9.02 -4.25
N ALA A 281 -13.37 8.60 -3.75
CA ALA A 281 -13.62 7.23 -3.29
C ALA A 281 -14.96 6.69 -3.78
N GLY A 282 -15.11 5.36 -3.84
CA GLY A 282 -16.41 4.72 -4.04
C GLY A 282 -17.29 4.91 -2.80
N ILE A 283 -18.57 5.20 -2.98
CA ILE A 283 -19.53 5.45 -1.89
C ILE A 283 -20.69 4.48 -1.97
N VAL A 284 -20.91 3.73 -0.89
CA VAL A 284 -22.00 2.75 -0.78
C VAL A 284 -22.87 3.02 0.46
N ALA A 285 -24.16 2.72 0.35
CA ALA A 285 -25.09 2.86 1.46
C ALA A 285 -24.73 1.91 2.61
N PHE A 286 -24.68 2.41 3.82
CA PHE A 286 -24.59 1.60 5.03
C PHE A 286 -25.97 1.39 5.65
N ASP A 287 -26.68 2.48 5.90
CA ASP A 287 -28.07 2.48 6.36
C ASP A 287 -28.89 3.62 5.69
N GLU A 288 -29.98 4.06 6.29
CA GLU A 288 -30.83 5.12 5.73
C GLU A 288 -30.15 6.49 5.81
N ASP A 289 -29.31 6.74 6.82
CA ASP A 289 -28.69 8.04 7.12
C ASP A 289 -27.22 8.12 6.72
N TRP A 290 -26.52 6.98 6.69
CA TRP A 290 -25.08 6.89 6.53
C TRP A 290 -24.66 6.08 5.31
N ALA A 291 -23.49 6.46 4.81
CA ALA A 291 -22.80 5.74 3.73
C ALA A 291 -21.33 5.48 4.13
N LEU A 292 -20.76 4.43 3.55
CA LEU A 292 -19.33 4.10 3.65
C LEU A 292 -18.63 4.53 2.37
N THR A 293 -17.44 5.09 2.53
CA THR A 293 -16.52 5.35 1.41
C THR A 293 -15.38 4.35 1.47
N PHE A 294 -14.87 3.92 0.31
CA PHE A 294 -13.70 3.06 0.26
C PHE A 294 -12.82 3.41 -0.95
N LYS A 295 -11.53 3.56 -0.69
CA LYS A 295 -10.49 3.81 -1.69
C LYS A 295 -9.23 3.01 -1.34
N VAL A 296 -8.54 2.51 -2.35
CA VAL A 296 -7.21 1.91 -2.23
C VAL A 296 -6.32 2.49 -3.32
N GLU A 297 -5.18 3.00 -2.93
CA GLU A 297 -4.17 3.61 -3.80
C GLU A 297 -2.87 2.82 -3.79
N THR A 298 -2.01 3.08 -4.79
CA THR A 298 -0.68 2.49 -4.89
C THR A 298 0.40 3.56 -4.72
N HIS A 299 1.46 3.22 -3.97
CA HIS A 299 2.62 4.10 -3.80
C HIS A 299 3.93 3.32 -4.00
N ASN A 300 4.07 2.66 -5.15
CA ASN A 300 5.11 1.66 -5.45
C ASN A 300 6.49 2.31 -5.66
N HIS A 301 6.66 3.11 -6.71
CA HIS A 301 7.94 3.72 -7.09
C HIS A 301 8.55 4.59 -5.99
N PRO A 302 7.79 5.50 -5.33
CA PRO A 302 8.32 6.26 -4.21
C PRO A 302 8.79 5.38 -3.05
N SER A 303 8.09 4.27 -2.77
CA SER A 303 8.47 3.32 -1.72
C SER A 303 9.68 2.47 -2.08
N ALA A 304 9.96 2.25 -3.38
CA ALA A 304 11.18 1.59 -3.83
C ALA A 304 12.43 2.44 -3.55
N ILE A 305 12.29 3.76 -3.67
CA ILE A 305 13.39 4.75 -3.51
C ILE A 305 13.54 5.16 -2.04
N GLU A 306 12.44 5.57 -1.41
CA GLU A 306 12.38 5.99 -0.01
C GLU A 306 11.22 5.27 0.71
N PRO A 307 11.46 4.07 1.28
CA PRO A 307 10.40 3.22 1.80
C PRO A 307 9.53 3.86 2.88
N TYR A 308 10.14 4.61 3.81
CA TYR A 308 9.42 5.25 4.92
C TYR A 308 8.54 6.41 4.44
N GLY A 309 9.12 7.38 3.72
CA GLY A 309 8.39 8.54 3.22
C GLY A 309 7.40 8.15 2.13
N GLY A 310 7.79 7.24 1.22
CA GLY A 310 6.92 6.75 0.18
C GLY A 310 5.65 6.07 0.71
N ALA A 311 5.79 5.15 1.65
CA ALA A 311 4.65 4.47 2.27
C ALA A 311 3.83 5.42 3.16
N GLY A 312 4.50 6.32 3.92
CA GLY A 312 3.82 7.34 4.72
C GLY A 312 2.98 8.28 3.86
N THR A 313 3.48 8.66 2.69
CA THR A 313 2.71 9.44 1.71
C THR A 313 1.55 8.65 1.13
N GLY A 314 1.75 7.37 0.83
CA GLY A 314 0.69 6.49 0.31
C GLY A 314 -0.52 6.43 1.24
N ILE A 315 -0.30 6.12 2.52
CA ILE A 315 -1.40 6.09 3.51
C ILE A 315 -1.97 7.49 3.78
N GLY A 316 -1.13 8.54 3.82
CA GLY A 316 -1.58 9.91 3.98
C GLY A 316 -2.45 10.37 2.80
N GLY A 317 -2.07 10.01 1.57
CA GLY A 317 -2.80 10.31 0.33
C GLY A 317 -4.19 9.66 0.31
N VAL A 318 -4.28 8.35 0.56
CA VAL A 318 -5.58 7.65 0.53
C VAL A 318 -6.52 8.10 1.66
N ILE A 319 -5.98 8.52 2.81
CA ILE A 319 -6.79 9.16 3.86
C ILE A 319 -7.35 10.49 3.35
N ARG A 320 -6.56 11.29 2.60
CA ARG A 320 -7.05 12.53 1.97
C ARG A 320 -8.10 12.27 0.90
N ASP A 321 -7.99 11.20 0.10
CA ASP A 321 -9.07 10.76 -0.81
C ASP A 321 -10.37 10.56 -0.05
N THR A 322 -10.30 9.85 1.08
CA THR A 322 -11.47 9.69 1.96
C THR A 322 -11.99 11.04 2.46
N MET A 323 -11.11 11.94 2.90
CA MET A 323 -11.48 13.29 3.33
C MET A 323 -12.05 14.14 2.18
N GLY A 324 -11.64 13.89 0.96
CA GLY A 324 -12.14 14.55 -0.26
C GLY A 324 -13.45 13.96 -0.81
N ALA A 325 -13.87 12.77 -0.36
CA ALA A 325 -15.09 12.13 -0.84
C ALA A 325 -16.36 12.86 -0.37
N GLY A 326 -17.24 13.17 -1.32
CA GLY A 326 -18.42 14.02 -1.06
C GLY A 326 -18.01 15.38 -0.49
N LEU A 327 -18.71 15.84 0.52
CA LEU A 327 -18.36 17.04 1.31
C LEU A 327 -17.44 16.69 2.50
N GLY A 328 -16.74 15.56 2.46
CA GLY A 328 -15.80 15.14 3.50
C GLY A 328 -16.29 13.92 4.29
N ALA A 329 -15.77 12.75 4.01
CA ALA A 329 -15.99 11.56 4.82
C ALA A 329 -15.00 11.52 5.99
N LYS A 330 -15.46 10.97 7.14
CA LYS A 330 -14.61 10.73 8.30
C LYS A 330 -13.87 9.39 8.14
N PRO A 331 -12.54 9.35 8.03
CA PRO A 331 -11.79 8.09 8.01
C PRO A 331 -12.01 7.30 9.31
N ILE A 332 -12.35 6.01 9.17
CA ILE A 332 -12.66 5.12 10.30
C ILE A 332 -11.85 3.83 10.32
N ALA A 333 -11.24 3.45 9.19
CA ALA A 333 -10.34 2.31 9.12
C ALA A 333 -9.39 2.43 7.93
N ASN A 334 -8.21 1.81 8.06
CA ASN A 334 -7.24 1.61 6.99
C ASN A 334 -7.04 0.12 6.71
N THR A 335 -6.60 -0.19 5.49
CA THR A 335 -6.15 -1.52 5.06
C THR A 335 -4.89 -1.36 4.22
N ASP A 336 -3.89 -2.24 4.39
CA ASP A 336 -2.61 -2.11 3.72
C ASP A 336 -2.11 -3.46 3.22
N VAL A 337 -1.78 -3.56 1.92
CA VAL A 337 -1.25 -4.78 1.30
C VAL A 337 0.12 -4.49 0.70
N PHE A 338 1.07 -5.40 0.94
CA PHE A 338 2.45 -5.23 0.49
C PHE A 338 2.94 -6.43 -0.32
N CYS A 339 3.75 -6.17 -1.35
CA CYS A 339 4.47 -7.21 -2.08
C CYS A 339 5.95 -6.87 -2.09
N PHE A 340 6.80 -7.80 -1.60
CA PHE A 340 8.23 -7.59 -1.44
C PHE A 340 9.06 -8.71 -2.08
N GLY A 341 10.33 -8.43 -2.40
CA GLY A 341 11.34 -9.45 -2.57
C GLY A 341 11.61 -10.19 -1.26
N TYR A 342 12.23 -11.38 -1.34
CA TYR A 342 12.52 -12.18 -0.13
C TYR A 342 13.48 -11.48 0.84
N PRO A 343 13.15 -11.43 2.15
CA PRO A 343 13.95 -10.69 3.15
C PRO A 343 15.27 -11.38 3.53
N ASP A 344 15.49 -12.62 3.12
CA ASP A 344 16.68 -13.42 3.41
C ASP A 344 17.72 -13.39 2.29
N ILE A 345 17.51 -12.64 1.21
CA ILE A 345 18.49 -12.46 0.14
C ILE A 345 19.78 -11.89 0.69
N ARG A 346 20.92 -12.38 0.20
CA ARG A 346 22.22 -11.86 0.63
C ARG A 346 22.54 -10.54 -0.05
N HIS A 347 23.25 -9.65 0.65
CA HIS A 347 23.65 -8.34 0.13
C HIS A 347 24.51 -8.42 -1.13
N ASP A 348 25.35 -9.46 -1.26
CA ASP A 348 26.19 -9.70 -2.43
C ASP A 348 25.41 -10.19 -3.67
N GLY A 349 24.19 -10.66 -3.48
CA GLY A 349 23.25 -11.03 -4.54
C GLY A 349 22.35 -9.89 -5.02
N LEU A 350 22.44 -8.69 -4.42
CA LEU A 350 21.59 -7.57 -4.80
C LEU A 350 22.15 -6.84 -6.03
N PRO A 351 21.32 -6.53 -7.03
CA PRO A 351 21.69 -5.63 -8.11
C PRO A 351 22.02 -4.22 -7.59
N SER A 352 22.84 -3.47 -8.36
CA SER A 352 23.16 -2.07 -8.04
C SER A 352 21.90 -1.20 -7.99
N GLY A 353 21.84 -0.24 -7.06
CA GLY A 353 20.72 0.70 -6.94
C GLY A 353 19.47 0.11 -6.25
N ILE A 354 19.44 -1.18 -5.91
CA ILE A 354 18.30 -1.79 -5.21
C ILE A 354 18.56 -1.81 -3.69
N LEU A 355 17.60 -1.30 -2.92
CA LEU A 355 17.59 -1.41 -1.47
C LEU A 355 17.32 -2.86 -1.05
N HIS A 356 17.94 -3.29 0.06
CA HIS A 356 17.69 -4.63 0.59
C HIS A 356 16.22 -4.81 0.99
N PRO A 357 15.52 -5.91 0.59
CA PRO A 357 14.10 -6.11 0.84
C PRO A 357 13.70 -5.99 2.31
N ARG A 358 14.53 -6.43 3.24
CA ARG A 358 14.29 -6.25 4.69
C ARG A 358 14.23 -4.77 5.08
N ARG A 359 15.12 -3.94 4.52
CA ARG A 359 15.10 -2.49 4.73
C ARG A 359 13.86 -1.85 4.12
N VAL A 360 13.49 -2.27 2.91
CA VAL A 360 12.27 -1.80 2.23
C VAL A 360 11.05 -2.15 3.08
N MET A 361 10.90 -3.40 3.49
CA MET A 361 9.81 -3.87 4.32
C MET A 361 9.73 -3.09 5.65
N ALA A 362 10.85 -2.96 6.36
CA ALA A 362 10.90 -2.23 7.63
C ALA A 362 10.52 -0.75 7.46
N GLY A 363 11.00 -0.10 6.41
CA GLY A 363 10.68 1.30 6.10
C GLY A 363 9.22 1.50 5.73
N VAL A 364 8.66 0.65 4.86
CA VAL A 364 7.25 0.68 4.45
C VAL A 364 6.34 0.50 5.67
N VAL A 365 6.58 -0.54 6.46
CA VAL A 365 5.79 -0.82 7.68
C VAL A 365 5.84 0.35 8.66
N ALA A 366 7.01 0.93 8.87
CA ALA A 366 7.17 2.09 9.75
C ALA A 366 6.50 3.35 9.19
N GLY A 367 6.56 3.60 7.89
CA GLY A 367 5.90 4.75 7.24
C GLY A 367 4.39 4.71 7.40
N VAL A 368 3.76 3.57 7.11
CA VAL A 368 2.33 3.35 7.32
C VAL A 368 1.96 3.48 8.80
N ARG A 369 2.72 2.84 9.70
CA ARG A 369 2.50 2.92 11.14
C ARG A 369 2.49 4.37 11.63
N ASP A 370 3.55 5.09 11.34
CA ASP A 370 3.74 6.42 11.92
C ASP A 370 2.72 7.43 11.40
N TYR A 371 2.26 7.27 10.16
CA TYR A 371 1.21 8.13 9.65
C TYR A 371 -0.17 7.72 10.16
N GLY A 372 -0.58 6.46 9.99
CA GLY A 372 -1.89 5.95 10.38
C GLY A 372 -2.17 6.07 11.88
N ASN A 373 -1.20 5.65 12.73
CA ASN A 373 -1.35 5.74 14.19
C ASN A 373 -1.45 7.19 14.67
N ARG A 374 -0.68 8.12 14.10
CA ARG A 374 -0.77 9.55 14.45
C ARG A 374 -2.05 10.22 13.98
N MET A 375 -2.67 9.72 12.92
CA MET A 375 -4.03 10.14 12.52
C MET A 375 -5.12 9.60 13.46
N GLY A 376 -4.81 8.60 14.29
CA GLY A 376 -5.77 7.92 15.16
C GLY A 376 -6.77 7.07 14.38
N ILE A 377 -6.37 6.48 13.26
CA ILE A 377 -7.18 5.64 12.39
C ILE A 377 -6.66 4.20 12.49
N PRO A 378 -7.52 3.20 12.83
CA PRO A 378 -7.07 1.83 12.96
C PRO A 378 -6.73 1.21 11.60
N THR A 379 -5.57 0.53 11.50
CA THR A 379 -5.24 -0.36 10.37
C THR A 379 -5.70 -1.77 10.71
N VAL A 380 -6.72 -2.25 10.03
CA VAL A 380 -7.49 -3.43 10.46
C VAL A 380 -7.32 -4.66 9.59
N ASN A 381 -6.84 -4.51 8.36
CA ASN A 381 -6.72 -5.61 7.40
C ASN A 381 -5.50 -5.41 6.51
N GLY A 382 -5.03 -6.49 5.90
CA GLY A 382 -3.97 -6.46 4.90
C GLY A 382 -3.39 -7.84 4.62
N ALA A 383 -2.45 -7.88 3.68
CA ALA A 383 -1.70 -9.08 3.31
C ALA A 383 -0.26 -8.72 2.97
N VAL A 384 0.64 -9.70 3.03
CA VAL A 384 2.03 -9.52 2.58
C VAL A 384 2.43 -10.71 1.72
N HIS A 385 2.71 -10.46 0.46
CA HIS A 385 3.13 -11.46 -0.50
C HIS A 385 4.61 -11.31 -0.85
N PHE A 386 5.31 -12.41 -1.06
CA PHE A 386 6.75 -12.43 -1.38
C PHE A 386 7.01 -13.16 -2.69
N ASP A 387 7.70 -12.47 -3.62
CA ASP A 387 8.16 -13.03 -4.89
C ASP A 387 9.50 -12.34 -5.27
N PRO A 388 10.49 -13.06 -5.81
CA PRO A 388 11.78 -12.46 -6.17
C PRO A 388 11.67 -11.34 -7.20
N ARG A 389 10.59 -11.28 -7.97
CA ARG A 389 10.34 -10.24 -8.98
C ARG A 389 9.95 -8.88 -8.41
N TYR A 390 9.53 -8.80 -7.14
CA TYR A 390 9.31 -7.51 -6.45
C TYR A 390 10.60 -6.89 -5.89
N LEU A 391 11.76 -7.44 -6.20
CA LEU A 391 13.03 -7.02 -5.62
C LEU A 391 13.35 -5.54 -5.89
N GLY A 392 13.20 -5.08 -7.12
CA GLY A 392 13.50 -3.69 -7.51
C GLY A 392 12.28 -2.78 -7.55
N ASN A 393 11.08 -3.36 -7.44
CA ASN A 393 9.83 -2.63 -7.51
C ASN A 393 8.80 -3.27 -6.56
N PRO A 394 8.86 -2.95 -5.26
CA PRO A 394 7.89 -3.41 -4.29
C PRO A 394 6.51 -2.82 -4.60
N LEU A 395 5.44 -3.53 -4.24
CA LEU A 395 4.10 -2.99 -4.29
C LEU A 395 3.66 -2.57 -2.89
N VAL A 396 3.11 -1.37 -2.79
CA VAL A 396 2.58 -0.79 -1.57
C VAL A 396 1.18 -0.26 -1.87
N TYR A 397 0.19 -1.00 -1.40
CA TYR A 397 -1.22 -0.60 -1.47
C TYR A 397 -1.63 -0.08 -0.12
N ALA A 398 -2.21 1.10 -0.10
CA ALA A 398 -2.79 1.71 1.09
C ALA A 398 -4.27 1.99 0.85
N GLY A 399 -5.13 1.59 1.78
CA GLY A 399 -6.57 1.77 1.69
C GLY A 399 -7.14 2.52 2.88
N SER A 400 -8.21 3.28 2.64
CA SER A 400 -8.94 4.01 3.67
C SER A 400 -10.44 3.88 3.48
N ILE A 401 -11.13 3.62 4.58
CA ILE A 401 -12.57 3.51 4.67
C ILE A 401 -13.08 4.67 5.50
N GLY A 402 -14.11 5.36 5.00
CA GLY A 402 -14.71 6.50 5.67
C GLY A 402 -16.20 6.34 5.92
N LEU A 403 -16.73 7.16 6.80
CA LEU A 403 -18.14 7.27 7.11
C LEU A 403 -18.64 8.69 6.76
N ILE A 404 -19.72 8.78 5.98
CA ILE A 404 -20.28 10.04 5.51
C ILE A 404 -21.81 10.05 5.67
N PRO A 405 -22.43 11.17 6.13
CA PRO A 405 -23.88 11.32 6.05
C PRO A 405 -24.35 11.32 4.60
N ARG A 406 -25.45 10.64 4.29
CA ARG A 406 -25.95 10.50 2.92
C ARG A 406 -26.32 11.83 2.27
N ASP A 407 -26.73 12.83 3.04
CA ASP A 407 -27.03 14.19 2.55
C ASP A 407 -25.76 14.99 2.18
N LYS A 408 -24.57 14.49 2.51
CA LYS A 408 -23.27 15.12 2.24
C LYS A 408 -22.49 14.49 1.07
N ILE A 409 -23.08 13.57 0.33
CA ILE A 409 -22.42 12.88 -0.78
C ILE A 409 -22.17 13.80 -1.98
N ASN A 410 -23.15 14.68 -2.28
CA ASN A 410 -23.05 15.56 -3.45
C ASN A 410 -22.23 16.80 -3.15
N LYS A 411 -21.25 17.08 -4.02
CA LYS A 411 -20.41 18.28 -3.94
C LYS A 411 -20.36 19.00 -5.29
N ARG A 412 -20.23 20.30 -5.29
CA ARG A 412 -20.07 21.11 -6.50
C ARG A 412 -19.52 22.50 -6.18
N ALA A 413 -18.47 22.92 -6.90
CA ALA A 413 -18.02 24.31 -6.87
C ALA A 413 -18.95 25.21 -7.70
N HIS A 414 -19.22 26.40 -7.22
CA HIS A 414 -20.08 27.39 -7.87
C HIS A 414 -19.27 28.60 -8.36
N PRO A 415 -19.65 29.22 -9.48
CA PRO A 415 -19.06 30.49 -9.88
C PRO A 415 -19.18 31.54 -8.77
N GLY A 416 -18.06 32.17 -8.44
CA GLY A 416 -17.95 33.13 -7.35
C GLY A 416 -17.46 32.59 -6.02
N ASP A 417 -17.49 31.25 -5.82
CA ASP A 417 -16.87 30.62 -4.65
C ASP A 417 -15.36 30.89 -4.64
N LEU A 418 -14.81 31.11 -3.46
CA LEU A 418 -13.37 31.25 -3.27
C LEU A 418 -12.68 29.90 -3.39
N ILE A 419 -11.50 29.88 -3.98
CA ILE A 419 -10.59 28.74 -3.95
C ILE A 419 -9.71 28.87 -2.72
N VAL A 420 -9.94 28.02 -1.72
CA VAL A 420 -9.23 28.09 -0.43
C VAL A 420 -8.40 26.84 -0.26
N VAL A 421 -7.10 27.02 0.02
CA VAL A 421 -6.18 25.95 0.41
C VAL A 421 -6.14 25.86 1.92
N LEU A 422 -6.36 24.65 2.46
CA LEU A 422 -6.30 24.34 3.88
C LEU A 422 -5.09 23.48 4.19
N GLY A 423 -4.35 23.76 5.24
CA GLY A 423 -3.33 22.89 5.83
C GLY A 423 -1.92 23.21 5.44
N GLY A 424 -1.15 22.21 5.01
CA GLY A 424 0.30 22.32 4.81
C GLY A 424 0.72 23.36 3.78
N ARG A 425 1.94 23.89 3.92
CA ARG A 425 2.51 24.85 2.99
C ARG A 425 3.15 24.16 1.78
N THR A 426 3.20 24.85 0.65
CA THR A 426 3.79 24.39 -0.60
C THR A 426 5.32 24.42 -0.55
N GLY A 427 5.96 23.33 -0.90
CA GLY A 427 7.42 23.19 -1.06
C GLY A 427 7.77 22.48 -2.37
N ARG A 428 9.02 22.07 -2.56
CA ARG A 428 9.47 21.27 -3.72
C ARG A 428 9.19 19.78 -3.57
N ASP A 429 8.14 19.44 -2.84
CA ASP A 429 7.75 18.05 -2.63
C ASP A 429 7.01 17.52 -3.85
N GLY A 430 7.41 16.36 -4.36
CA GLY A 430 6.71 15.67 -5.44
C GLY A 430 6.68 16.45 -6.76
N ILE A 431 7.64 17.31 -7.04
CA ILE A 431 7.75 17.96 -8.36
C ILE A 431 7.93 16.86 -9.40
N HIS A 432 7.02 16.80 -10.37
CA HIS A 432 6.88 15.72 -11.35
C HIS A 432 6.52 14.34 -10.76
N GLY A 433 5.92 14.26 -9.57
CA GLY A 433 5.55 12.99 -8.92
C GLY A 433 4.58 12.16 -9.74
N ALA A 434 3.52 12.75 -10.30
CA ALA A 434 2.55 12.06 -11.14
C ALA A 434 3.16 11.51 -12.45
N THR A 435 4.10 12.24 -13.07
CA THR A 435 4.81 11.77 -14.26
C THR A 435 5.86 10.72 -13.90
N PHE A 436 6.59 10.87 -12.77
CA PHE A 436 7.55 9.91 -12.26
C PHE A 436 6.93 8.55 -11.93
N SER A 437 5.75 8.55 -11.31
CA SER A 437 5.01 7.32 -11.00
C SER A 437 4.63 6.51 -12.25
N SER A 438 4.74 7.10 -13.44
CA SER A 438 4.45 6.49 -14.73
C SER A 438 5.70 6.06 -15.52
N LEU A 439 6.91 6.26 -14.98
CA LEU A 439 8.18 5.90 -15.64
C LEU A 439 8.73 4.57 -15.09
N GLU A 440 9.56 3.89 -15.90
CA GLU A 440 10.32 2.71 -15.43
C GLU A 440 11.44 3.12 -14.47
N LEU A 441 11.65 2.31 -13.43
CA LEU A 441 12.77 2.49 -12.50
C LEU A 441 14.07 1.96 -13.12
N SER A 442 15.17 2.63 -12.81
CA SER A 442 16.52 2.26 -13.22
C SER A 442 17.54 2.54 -12.12
N GLU A 443 18.76 2.07 -12.29
CA GLU A 443 19.86 2.35 -11.35
C GLU A 443 20.18 3.85 -11.19
N ASN A 444 19.72 4.71 -12.11
CA ASN A 444 19.87 6.16 -12.04
C ASN A 444 18.63 6.88 -11.46
N SER A 445 17.54 6.18 -11.22
CA SER A 445 16.29 6.77 -10.70
C SER A 445 16.48 7.45 -9.35
N GLU A 446 17.36 6.93 -8.50
CA GLU A 446 17.73 7.57 -7.23
C GLU A 446 18.29 8.99 -7.40
N MET A 447 19.11 9.22 -8.42
CA MET A 447 19.75 10.54 -8.63
C MET A 447 18.82 11.56 -9.30
N VAL A 448 17.92 11.08 -10.18
CA VAL A 448 17.04 11.92 -10.99
C VAL A 448 15.78 12.32 -10.20
N SER A 449 15.34 11.48 -9.27
CA SER A 449 14.00 11.57 -8.67
C SER A 449 13.99 11.99 -7.20
N SER A 450 15.08 12.55 -6.69
CA SER A 450 15.14 13.02 -5.29
C SER A 450 14.09 14.09 -4.95
N GLY A 451 13.68 14.89 -5.92
CA GLY A 451 12.59 15.87 -5.79
C GLY A 451 11.18 15.25 -5.83
N ALA A 452 11.03 14.03 -6.36
CA ALA A 452 9.73 13.34 -6.41
C ALA A 452 9.34 12.69 -5.07
N VAL A 453 10.28 12.56 -4.12
CA VAL A 453 9.98 12.00 -2.80
C VAL A 453 9.26 13.05 -1.94
N GLN A 454 8.13 12.66 -1.39
CA GLN A 454 7.32 13.48 -0.50
C GLN A 454 7.51 12.99 0.94
N ILE A 455 7.48 13.90 1.90
CA ILE A 455 7.54 13.56 3.32
C ILE A 455 6.37 14.24 4.03
N GLY A 456 5.42 13.42 4.50
CA GLY A 456 4.22 13.91 5.15
C GLY A 456 4.39 14.22 6.64
N ASN A 457 3.48 15.04 7.17
CA ASN A 457 3.34 15.36 8.58
C ASN A 457 1.90 15.07 9.06
N ALA A 458 1.65 13.88 9.60
CA ALA A 458 0.33 13.40 9.96
C ALA A 458 -0.45 14.33 10.92
N ILE A 459 0.24 15.08 11.80
CA ILE A 459 -0.44 15.99 12.73
C ILE A 459 -1.11 17.16 12.01
N GLU A 460 -0.51 17.67 10.94
CA GLU A 460 -1.13 18.73 10.14
C GLU A 460 -2.38 18.19 9.44
N GLN A 461 -2.32 17.00 8.87
CA GLN A 461 -3.51 16.38 8.25
C GLN A 461 -4.62 16.10 9.28
N LYS A 462 -4.24 15.70 10.51
CA LYS A 462 -5.22 15.46 11.58
C LYS A 462 -5.97 16.73 11.95
N LYS A 463 -5.28 17.88 12.10
CA LYS A 463 -5.90 19.18 12.34
C LYS A 463 -6.83 19.58 11.19
N VAL A 464 -6.37 19.42 9.94
CA VAL A 464 -7.21 19.68 8.75
C VAL A 464 -8.46 18.79 8.74
N LEU A 465 -8.36 17.51 9.09
CA LEU A 465 -9.50 16.61 9.19
C LEU A 465 -10.55 17.12 10.18
N ASP A 466 -10.13 17.54 11.37
CA ASP A 466 -11.04 18.01 12.41
C ASP A 466 -11.75 19.31 12.01
N VAL A 467 -11.03 20.24 11.38
CA VAL A 467 -11.60 21.48 10.80
C VAL A 467 -12.57 21.14 9.67
N LEU A 468 -12.19 20.26 8.75
CA LEU A 468 -12.98 19.92 7.56
C LEU A 468 -14.34 19.33 7.95
N LEU A 469 -14.36 18.38 8.90
CA LEU A 469 -15.60 17.76 9.37
C LEU A 469 -16.51 18.77 10.08
N ASN A 470 -15.94 19.64 10.90
CA ASN A 470 -16.69 20.70 11.58
C ASN A 470 -17.25 21.74 10.58
N ALA A 471 -16.45 22.16 9.61
CA ALA A 471 -16.85 23.08 8.54
C ALA A 471 -17.95 22.47 7.65
N ARG A 472 -17.82 21.16 7.30
CA ARG A 472 -18.86 20.40 6.59
C ARG A 472 -20.21 20.47 7.31
N ASP A 473 -20.21 20.16 8.60
CA ASP A 473 -21.44 20.08 9.39
C ASP A 473 -22.12 21.44 9.56
N ARG A 474 -21.33 22.53 9.49
CA ARG A 474 -21.83 23.93 9.46
C ARG A 474 -22.16 24.42 8.04
N GLY A 475 -21.88 23.68 6.99
CA GLY A 475 -22.13 24.07 5.60
C GLY A 475 -21.28 25.28 5.15
N LEU A 476 -20.00 25.32 5.53
CA LEU A 476 -19.09 26.43 5.24
C LEU A 476 -18.43 26.34 3.87
N PHE A 477 -18.54 25.22 3.16
CA PHE A 477 -18.02 25.04 1.81
C PHE A 477 -18.97 24.19 0.96
N THR A 478 -18.82 24.25 -0.35
CA THR A 478 -19.71 23.63 -1.35
C THR A 478 -19.05 22.46 -2.09
N CYS A 479 -17.71 22.43 -2.11
CA CYS A 479 -16.91 21.37 -2.73
C CYS A 479 -15.59 21.24 -1.99
N VAL A 480 -15.02 20.02 -2.04
CA VAL A 480 -13.71 19.72 -1.47
C VAL A 480 -13.03 18.63 -2.31
N THR A 481 -11.71 18.74 -2.44
CA THR A 481 -10.86 17.67 -2.95
C THR A 481 -9.51 17.71 -2.26
N ASP A 482 -8.76 16.60 -2.32
CA ASP A 482 -7.38 16.59 -1.88
C ASP A 482 -6.46 17.31 -2.87
N CYS A 483 -5.27 17.67 -2.43
CA CYS A 483 -4.22 18.22 -3.26
C CYS A 483 -3.09 17.17 -3.34
N GLY A 484 -3.37 16.11 -4.10
CA GLY A 484 -2.49 14.95 -4.27
C GLY A 484 -1.59 15.07 -5.50
N ALA A 485 -1.60 14.04 -6.36
CA ALA A 485 -0.82 13.99 -7.59
C ALA A 485 -1.11 15.18 -8.51
N GLY A 486 -0.06 15.83 -9.03
CA GLY A 486 -0.14 17.06 -9.83
C GLY A 486 -0.47 18.32 -9.02
N GLY A 487 -0.60 18.24 -7.70
CA GLY A 487 -0.73 19.37 -6.81
C GLY A 487 -1.98 20.23 -7.05
N LEU A 488 -1.83 21.55 -6.99
CA LEU A 488 -2.93 22.49 -7.24
C LEU A 488 -3.47 22.38 -8.68
N SER A 489 -2.66 21.92 -9.65
CA SER A 489 -3.10 21.79 -11.05
C SER A 489 -4.22 20.76 -11.20
N SER A 490 -4.11 19.60 -10.54
CA SER A 490 -5.16 18.60 -10.53
C SER A 490 -6.33 19.05 -9.64
N ALA A 491 -6.08 19.44 -8.39
CA ALA A 491 -7.13 19.81 -7.45
C ALA A 491 -8.04 20.94 -7.97
N VAL A 492 -7.46 22.06 -8.38
CA VAL A 492 -8.24 23.19 -8.92
C VAL A 492 -8.80 22.86 -10.31
N GLY A 493 -8.03 22.16 -11.16
CA GLY A 493 -8.47 21.79 -12.51
C GLY A 493 -9.72 20.92 -12.49
N GLU A 494 -9.77 19.90 -11.63
CA GLU A 494 -10.93 19.03 -11.48
C GLU A 494 -12.16 19.77 -10.90
N MET A 495 -11.96 20.54 -9.84
CA MET A 495 -13.07 21.33 -9.26
C MET A 495 -13.63 22.36 -10.23
N ALA A 496 -12.77 22.90 -11.12
CA ALA A 496 -13.15 23.95 -12.08
C ALA A 496 -13.72 23.42 -13.40
N GLU A 497 -13.71 22.10 -13.66
CA GLU A 497 -14.08 21.49 -14.94
C GLU A 497 -15.36 22.07 -15.56
N ASN A 498 -16.39 22.28 -14.76
CA ASN A 498 -17.69 22.79 -15.17
C ASN A 498 -17.87 24.32 -15.00
N THR A 499 -16.90 25.00 -14.42
CA THR A 499 -16.97 26.43 -14.08
C THR A 499 -15.90 27.24 -14.79
N GLY A 500 -14.68 27.13 -14.38
CA GLY A 500 -13.50 27.92 -14.66
C GLY A 500 -12.86 28.38 -13.35
N ALA A 501 -11.59 28.82 -13.42
CA ALA A 501 -10.87 29.29 -12.24
C ALA A 501 -9.94 30.46 -12.55
N VAL A 502 -9.77 31.34 -11.58
CA VAL A 502 -8.73 32.39 -11.55
C VAL A 502 -7.93 32.22 -10.26
N VAL A 503 -6.62 31.98 -10.38
CA VAL A 503 -5.72 31.72 -9.24
C VAL A 503 -4.56 32.70 -9.25
N ASP A 504 -4.26 33.29 -8.10
CA ASP A 504 -3.10 34.15 -7.85
C ASP A 504 -2.06 33.34 -7.08
N LEU A 505 -1.06 32.78 -7.79
CA LEU A 505 -0.11 31.79 -7.27
C LEU A 505 0.77 32.32 -6.15
N GLU A 506 1.08 33.62 -6.13
CA GLU A 506 1.84 34.28 -5.07
C GLU A 506 1.13 34.27 -3.70
N LYS A 507 -0.18 33.98 -3.68
CA LYS A 507 -0.95 33.86 -2.44
C LYS A 507 -0.80 32.48 -1.80
N ALA A 508 -0.36 31.46 -2.54
CA ALA A 508 -0.19 30.13 -1.97
C ALA A 508 0.86 30.15 -0.84
N PRO A 509 0.55 29.60 0.34
CA PRO A 509 1.49 29.54 1.44
C PRO A 509 2.71 28.69 1.07
N LEU A 510 3.91 29.22 1.26
CA LEU A 510 5.16 28.55 0.93
C LEU A 510 5.90 28.08 2.18
N LYS A 511 6.57 26.91 2.11
CA LYS A 511 7.47 26.41 3.16
C LYS A 511 8.72 27.28 3.28
N TYR A 512 9.19 27.80 2.15
CA TYR A 512 10.38 28.65 2.01
C TYR A 512 10.34 29.42 0.68
N ASP A 513 11.08 30.50 0.62
CA ASP A 513 11.21 31.31 -0.60
C ASP A 513 12.00 30.57 -1.70
N GLY A 514 11.83 31.02 -2.95
CA GLY A 514 12.62 30.54 -4.08
C GLY A 514 11.93 29.53 -4.98
N LEU A 515 10.65 29.19 -4.72
CA LEU A 515 9.85 28.39 -5.64
C LEU A 515 9.45 29.23 -6.85
N SER A 516 9.53 28.66 -8.06
CA SER A 516 8.93 29.22 -9.25
C SER A 516 7.42 29.13 -9.23
N TYR A 517 6.74 29.93 -10.04
CA TYR A 517 5.28 29.85 -10.18
C TYR A 517 4.81 28.49 -10.67
N THR A 518 5.59 27.80 -11.51
CA THR A 518 5.33 26.43 -11.99
C THR A 518 5.47 25.42 -10.86
N GLU A 519 6.57 25.48 -10.08
CA GLU A 519 6.77 24.62 -8.91
C GLU A 519 5.64 24.79 -7.87
N ILE A 520 5.15 26.01 -7.64
CA ILE A 520 4.00 26.27 -6.73
C ILE A 520 2.75 25.54 -7.23
N TRP A 521 2.52 25.52 -8.54
CA TRP A 521 1.32 24.98 -9.14
C TRP A 521 1.27 23.45 -9.16
N ILE A 522 2.40 22.82 -9.51
CA ILE A 522 2.48 21.36 -9.67
C ILE A 522 3.03 20.61 -8.45
N SER A 523 3.45 21.33 -7.40
CA SER A 523 3.95 20.71 -6.18
C SER A 523 2.91 19.78 -5.55
N GLU A 524 3.34 18.58 -5.19
CA GLU A 524 2.53 17.59 -4.46
C GLU A 524 2.80 17.61 -2.95
N ALA A 525 3.15 18.79 -2.40
CA ALA A 525 3.32 18.96 -0.96
C ALA A 525 2.09 18.45 -0.21
N GLN A 526 2.34 17.63 0.80
CA GLN A 526 1.32 16.87 1.51
C GLN A 526 0.46 17.75 2.43
N GLU A 527 -0.59 17.16 3.01
CA GLU A 527 -1.49 17.75 4.02
C GLU A 527 -2.27 18.97 3.55
N ARG A 528 -2.49 19.09 2.24
CA ARG A 528 -3.30 20.18 1.66
C ARG A 528 -4.63 19.65 1.17
N MET A 529 -5.70 20.39 1.47
CA MET A 529 -7.03 20.21 0.88
C MET A 529 -7.44 21.51 0.18
N VAL A 530 -8.18 21.39 -0.92
CA VAL A 530 -8.77 22.55 -1.61
C VAL A 530 -10.27 22.53 -1.42
N VAL A 531 -10.82 23.64 -0.97
CA VAL A 531 -12.27 23.80 -0.77
C VAL A 531 -12.83 24.99 -1.55
N ALA A 532 -14.05 24.84 -2.06
CA ALA A 532 -14.82 25.93 -2.66
C ALA A 532 -15.69 26.59 -1.59
N VAL A 533 -15.46 27.85 -1.29
CA VAL A 533 -16.08 28.56 -0.16
C VAL A 533 -16.89 29.75 -0.66
N PRO A 534 -18.22 29.80 -0.39
CA PRO A 534 -19.00 31.02 -0.64
C PRO A 534 -18.38 32.22 0.10
N PRO A 535 -18.26 33.40 -0.54
CA PRO A 535 -17.60 34.55 0.07
C PRO A 535 -18.17 34.99 1.43
N ASP A 536 -19.46 34.81 1.64
CA ASP A 536 -20.14 35.12 2.90
C ASP A 536 -19.83 34.14 4.03
N LYS A 537 -19.33 32.93 3.70
CA LYS A 537 -18.92 31.89 4.65
C LYS A 537 -17.44 31.92 5.01
N TRP A 538 -16.65 32.64 4.22
CA TRP A 538 -15.19 32.70 4.41
C TRP A 538 -14.77 33.18 5.80
N PRO A 539 -15.33 34.28 6.37
CA PRO A 539 -14.89 34.76 7.70
C PRO A 539 -15.12 33.71 8.81
N GLU A 540 -16.19 32.91 8.73
CA GLU A 540 -16.47 31.87 9.70
C GLU A 540 -15.51 30.69 9.57
N LEU A 541 -15.22 30.26 8.32
CA LEU A 541 -14.25 29.21 8.06
C LEU A 541 -12.84 29.62 8.50
N GLU A 542 -12.40 30.83 8.18
CA GLU A 542 -11.11 31.37 8.58
C GLU A 542 -10.95 31.37 10.11
N GLN A 543 -11.99 31.81 10.85
CA GLN A 543 -12.01 31.80 12.31
C GLN A 543 -11.92 30.37 12.87
N LEU A 544 -12.63 29.41 12.26
CA LEU A 544 -12.56 28.00 12.64
C LEU A 544 -11.15 27.45 12.44
N CYS A 545 -10.53 27.71 11.29
CA CYS A 545 -9.16 27.29 11.00
C CYS A 545 -8.15 27.87 11.99
N GLN A 546 -8.27 29.17 12.32
CA GLN A 546 -7.41 29.84 13.31
C GLN A 546 -7.54 29.22 14.70
N ALA A 547 -8.77 28.84 15.11
CA ALA A 547 -9.01 28.22 16.41
C ALA A 547 -8.35 26.83 16.55
N GLU A 548 -8.21 26.10 15.44
CA GLU A 548 -7.60 24.75 15.38
C GLU A 548 -6.14 24.77 14.89
N ASP A 549 -5.53 25.96 14.75
CA ASP A 549 -4.15 26.13 14.27
C ASP A 549 -3.95 25.49 12.88
N VAL A 550 -4.92 25.71 11.98
CA VAL A 550 -4.87 25.31 10.58
C VAL A 550 -4.68 26.54 9.71
N GLU A 551 -3.68 26.53 8.85
CA GLU A 551 -3.49 27.58 7.87
C GLU A 551 -4.56 27.47 6.77
N ALA A 552 -5.24 28.57 6.47
CA ALA A 552 -6.25 28.66 5.43
C ALA A 552 -6.00 29.90 4.59
N THR A 553 -5.92 29.75 3.27
CA THR A 553 -5.61 30.87 2.38
C THR A 553 -6.48 30.84 1.13
N ALA A 554 -7.19 31.94 0.88
CA ALA A 554 -7.91 32.15 -0.38
C ALA A 554 -6.93 32.56 -1.47
N ILE A 555 -6.70 31.65 -2.43
CA ILE A 555 -5.74 31.83 -3.54
C ILE A 555 -6.40 32.29 -4.84
N GLY A 556 -7.73 32.32 -4.90
CA GLY A 556 -8.46 32.69 -6.12
C GLY A 556 -9.97 32.50 -5.99
N ASN A 557 -10.64 32.41 -7.14
CA ASN A 557 -12.06 32.16 -7.20
C ASN A 557 -12.46 31.36 -8.43
N PHE A 558 -13.56 30.61 -8.34
CA PHE A 558 -14.18 29.94 -9.48
C PHE A 558 -14.91 30.95 -10.35
N SER A 559 -14.78 30.81 -11.68
CA SER A 559 -15.41 31.69 -12.68
C SER A 559 -16.57 30.97 -13.38
N ASN A 560 -17.12 31.55 -14.42
CA ASN A 560 -18.24 30.98 -15.21
C ASN A 560 -17.92 30.94 -16.71
N ASP A 561 -16.65 30.77 -17.08
CA ASP A 561 -16.25 30.89 -18.48
C ASP A 561 -15.41 29.72 -18.99
N LYS A 562 -15.30 28.65 -18.17
CA LYS A 562 -14.56 27.43 -18.50
C LYS A 562 -13.08 27.64 -18.85
N LEU A 563 -12.49 28.72 -18.33
CA LEU A 563 -11.07 29.02 -18.52
C LEU A 563 -10.31 28.83 -17.20
N LEU A 564 -9.17 28.20 -17.28
CA LEU A 564 -8.14 28.25 -16.24
C LEU A 564 -7.24 29.45 -16.50
N ARG A 565 -7.18 30.36 -15.52
CA ARG A 565 -6.30 31.53 -15.54
C ARG A 565 -5.42 31.53 -14.31
N LEU A 566 -4.12 31.49 -14.53
CA LEU A 566 -3.15 31.60 -13.46
C LEU A 566 -2.40 32.92 -13.58
N ARG A 567 -2.20 33.58 -12.45
CA ARG A 567 -1.43 34.82 -12.33
C ARG A 567 -0.29 34.64 -11.35
N TYR A 568 0.78 35.34 -11.58
CA TYR A 568 1.87 35.45 -10.65
C TYR A 568 2.38 36.90 -10.62
N ARG A 569 2.34 37.55 -9.45
CA ARG A 569 2.68 38.98 -9.27
C ARG A 569 1.93 39.92 -10.26
N GLY A 570 0.67 39.60 -10.52
CA GLY A 570 -0.19 40.35 -11.41
C GLY A 570 -0.06 40.00 -12.90
N GLU A 571 0.97 39.27 -13.32
CA GLU A 571 1.16 38.82 -14.69
C GLU A 571 0.40 37.53 -14.98
N ALA A 572 -0.21 37.41 -16.16
CA ALA A 572 -0.89 36.18 -16.59
C ALA A 572 0.15 35.14 -17.03
N VAL A 573 0.27 34.04 -16.31
CA VAL A 573 1.22 32.97 -16.61
C VAL A 573 0.57 31.75 -17.29
N CYS A 574 -0.78 31.61 -17.20
CA CYS A 574 -1.55 30.57 -17.88
C CYS A 574 -2.92 31.11 -18.29
N LYS A 575 -3.37 30.72 -19.50
CA LYS A 575 -4.73 30.91 -19.99
C LYS A 575 -5.11 29.75 -20.90
N MET A 576 -5.88 28.81 -20.37
CA MET A 576 -6.18 27.56 -21.07
C MET A 576 -7.67 27.20 -20.95
N TRP A 577 -8.23 26.62 -21.99
CA TRP A 577 -9.57 26.05 -21.94
C TRP A 577 -9.57 24.73 -21.15
N LEU A 578 -10.45 24.60 -20.17
CA LEU A 578 -10.60 23.37 -19.40
C LEU A 578 -11.09 22.21 -20.27
N GLU A 579 -11.89 22.47 -21.29
CA GLU A 579 -12.28 21.48 -22.27
C GLU A 579 -11.06 20.81 -22.97
N PHE A 580 -10.07 21.59 -23.39
CA PHE A 580 -8.85 21.02 -23.95
C PHE A 580 -8.05 20.24 -22.90
N LEU A 581 -7.95 20.76 -21.67
CA LEU A 581 -7.24 20.09 -20.58
C LEU A 581 -7.86 18.73 -20.26
N HIS A 582 -9.18 18.63 -20.24
CA HIS A 582 -9.89 17.41 -19.83
C HIS A 582 -10.20 16.45 -20.98
N ASP A 583 -10.53 16.95 -22.17
CA ASP A 583 -10.99 16.17 -23.32
C ASP A 583 -10.05 16.18 -24.52
N GLY A 584 -8.95 16.94 -24.47
CA GLY A 584 -7.98 17.08 -25.56
C GLY A 584 -6.99 15.92 -25.71
N LEU A 585 -6.96 14.98 -24.76
CA LEU A 585 -6.05 13.82 -24.80
C LEU A 585 -6.36 12.93 -26.02
N PRO A 586 -5.39 12.67 -26.92
CA PRO A 586 -5.63 11.81 -28.08
C PRO A 586 -5.75 10.34 -27.67
N HIS A 587 -6.65 9.62 -28.32
CA HIS A 587 -6.79 8.18 -28.13
C HIS A 587 -5.79 7.43 -29.01
N VAL A 588 -4.83 6.78 -28.39
CA VAL A 588 -3.83 5.95 -29.07
C VAL A 588 -4.23 4.48 -28.97
N THR A 589 -4.47 3.83 -30.11
CA THR A 589 -4.77 2.39 -30.16
C THR A 589 -3.53 1.57 -29.83
N ARG A 590 -3.63 0.61 -28.93
CA ARG A 590 -2.55 -0.29 -28.54
C ARG A 590 -2.85 -1.71 -28.98
N ASP A 591 -1.82 -2.43 -29.40
CA ASP A 591 -1.93 -3.85 -29.72
C ASP A 591 -1.57 -4.69 -28.50
N ALA A 592 -2.41 -5.70 -28.23
CA ALA A 592 -2.27 -6.60 -27.10
C ALA A 592 -2.31 -8.06 -27.59
N VAL A 593 -1.43 -8.88 -27.09
CA VAL A 593 -1.30 -10.28 -27.49
C VAL A 593 -1.15 -11.17 -26.26
N TRP A 594 -1.93 -12.24 -26.18
CA TRP A 594 -1.71 -13.28 -25.18
C TRP A 594 -1.54 -14.64 -25.83
N LYS A 595 -0.45 -15.30 -25.48
CA LYS A 595 -0.19 -16.70 -25.84
C LYS A 595 -0.08 -17.50 -24.55
N ALA A 596 -0.96 -18.48 -24.40
CA ALA A 596 -0.87 -19.37 -23.24
C ALA A 596 0.51 -20.03 -23.18
N PRO A 597 1.15 -20.08 -22.01
CA PRO A 597 2.41 -20.79 -21.86
C PRO A 597 2.22 -22.28 -22.18
N PRO A 598 3.27 -22.96 -22.62
CA PRO A 598 3.17 -24.39 -22.88
C PRO A 598 2.77 -25.14 -21.60
N PRO A 599 1.98 -26.21 -21.72
CA PRO A 599 1.63 -27.02 -20.57
C PRO A 599 2.91 -27.51 -19.90
N ALA A 600 2.89 -27.54 -18.58
CA ALA A 600 4.05 -28.03 -17.86
C ALA A 600 4.28 -29.52 -18.15
N PRO A 601 5.56 -29.99 -18.15
CA PRO A 601 5.89 -31.38 -18.41
C PRO A 601 5.13 -32.33 -17.46
N GLN A 602 4.54 -33.38 -17.99
CA GLN A 602 3.80 -34.36 -17.18
C GLN A 602 4.71 -35.45 -16.58
N ASP A 603 5.86 -35.66 -17.17
CA ASP A 603 6.82 -36.68 -16.75
C ASP A 603 8.01 -36.07 -15.99
N ILE A 604 8.06 -36.36 -14.71
CA ILE A 604 9.17 -35.98 -13.84
C ILE A 604 9.99 -37.23 -13.54
N ALA A 605 11.28 -37.13 -13.73
CA ALA A 605 12.17 -38.18 -13.25
C ALA A 605 12.02 -38.31 -11.72
N THR A 606 11.69 -39.50 -11.23
CA THR A 606 11.50 -39.79 -9.80
C THR A 606 12.69 -39.32 -8.95
N LEU A 607 13.87 -39.28 -9.54
CA LEU A 607 15.10 -38.78 -8.91
C LEU A 607 15.01 -37.26 -8.61
N ASP A 608 14.49 -36.47 -9.54
CA ASP A 608 14.37 -35.00 -9.34
C ASP A 608 13.39 -34.66 -8.23
N VAL A 609 12.30 -35.40 -8.09
CA VAL A 609 11.34 -35.25 -6.98
C VAL A 609 12.02 -35.57 -5.65
N VAL A 610 12.73 -36.69 -5.55
CA VAL A 610 13.45 -37.10 -4.33
C VAL A 610 14.50 -36.06 -3.95
N LEU A 611 15.32 -35.61 -4.91
CA LEU A 611 16.32 -34.58 -4.68
C LEU A 611 15.71 -33.21 -4.24
N SER A 612 14.59 -32.84 -4.80
CA SER A 612 13.89 -31.61 -4.43
C SER A 612 13.29 -31.69 -3.03
N MET A 613 12.67 -32.81 -2.68
CA MET A 613 12.18 -33.07 -1.32
C MET A 613 13.32 -33.10 -0.30
N GLN A 614 14.47 -33.70 -0.67
CA GLN A 614 15.67 -33.69 0.15
C GLN A 614 16.19 -32.27 0.41
N ARG A 615 16.27 -31.44 -0.63
CA ARG A 615 16.69 -30.04 -0.50
C ARG A 615 15.73 -29.26 0.38
N ALA A 616 14.43 -29.39 0.14
CA ALA A 616 13.39 -28.69 0.90
C ALA A 616 13.40 -29.04 2.38
N THR A 617 13.53 -30.31 2.71
CA THR A 617 13.46 -30.81 4.09
C THR A 617 14.80 -30.91 4.81
N GLY A 618 15.93 -30.93 4.07
CA GLY A 618 17.26 -31.20 4.61
C GLY A 618 17.47 -32.65 5.05
N MET A 619 16.52 -33.55 4.74
CA MET A 619 16.60 -34.97 5.12
C MET A 619 17.65 -35.72 4.30
N ASP A 620 18.34 -36.67 4.92
CA ASP A 620 19.18 -37.62 4.16
C ASP A 620 18.33 -38.68 3.45
N LEU A 621 18.93 -39.35 2.47
CA LEU A 621 18.24 -40.37 1.67
C LEU A 621 17.73 -41.54 2.53
N LYS A 622 18.38 -41.83 3.67
CA LYS A 622 17.99 -42.91 4.59
C LYS A 622 16.71 -42.53 5.33
N THR A 623 16.58 -41.27 5.77
CA THR A 623 15.37 -40.74 6.38
C THR A 623 14.23 -40.66 5.37
N LEU A 624 14.48 -40.22 4.15
CA LEU A 624 13.48 -40.22 3.07
C LEU A 624 13.00 -41.62 2.73
N ALA A 625 13.90 -42.64 2.76
CA ALA A 625 13.48 -44.01 2.57
C ALA A 625 12.58 -44.54 3.69
N LYS A 626 12.79 -44.13 4.92
CA LYS A 626 11.88 -44.43 6.06
C LYS A 626 10.51 -43.78 5.89
N ALA A 627 10.44 -42.59 5.32
CA ALA A 627 9.20 -41.86 5.10
C ALA A 627 8.22 -42.59 4.15
N ARG A 628 8.66 -43.61 3.43
CA ARG A 628 7.75 -44.47 2.66
C ARG A 628 6.84 -45.33 3.58
N ALA A 629 7.37 -45.76 4.72
CA ALA A 629 6.61 -46.54 5.69
C ALA A 629 5.97 -45.64 6.78
N HIS A 630 6.49 -44.42 6.93
CA HIS A 630 6.11 -43.42 7.90
C HIS A 630 5.92 -42.07 7.22
N PRO A 631 4.82 -41.88 6.45
CA PRO A 631 4.58 -40.65 5.66
C PRO A 631 4.64 -39.36 6.47
N GLU A 632 4.26 -39.43 7.75
CA GLU A 632 4.27 -38.29 8.69
C GLU A 632 5.65 -37.61 8.82
N ILE A 633 6.72 -38.36 8.64
CA ILE A 633 8.09 -37.81 8.73
C ILE A 633 8.33 -36.78 7.61
N LEU A 634 7.91 -37.08 6.38
CA LEU A 634 8.09 -36.20 5.23
C LEU A 634 7.05 -35.08 5.21
N TRP A 635 5.77 -35.44 5.35
CA TRP A 635 4.68 -34.48 5.16
C TRP A 635 4.57 -33.49 6.31
N GLY A 636 4.89 -33.88 7.54
CA GLY A 636 5.01 -32.96 8.67
C GLY A 636 6.17 -31.97 8.46
N ALA A 637 7.33 -32.45 7.96
CA ALA A 637 8.43 -31.55 7.65
C ALA A 637 8.11 -30.58 6.50
N LEU A 638 7.42 -31.04 5.46
CA LEU A 638 6.99 -30.18 4.36
C LEU A 638 5.94 -29.15 4.81
N LEU A 639 4.99 -29.55 5.65
CA LEU A 639 4.02 -28.61 6.24
C LEU A 639 4.72 -27.49 7.04
N LYS A 640 5.71 -27.86 7.88
CA LYS A 640 6.52 -26.85 8.61
C LYS A 640 7.26 -25.91 7.67
N LYS A 641 7.74 -26.40 6.51
CA LYS A 641 8.37 -25.53 5.49
C LYS A 641 7.38 -24.61 4.80
N VAL A 642 6.16 -25.07 4.50
CA VAL A 642 5.10 -24.24 3.95
C VAL A 642 4.70 -23.17 4.95
N LEU A 643 4.46 -23.54 6.22
CA LEU A 643 4.14 -22.61 7.31
C LEU A 643 5.24 -21.57 7.54
N ALA A 644 6.52 -21.95 7.38
CA ALA A 644 7.66 -21.04 7.51
C ALA A 644 7.92 -20.18 6.26
N HIS A 645 7.22 -20.41 5.15
CA HIS A 645 7.39 -19.56 3.96
C HIS A 645 6.92 -18.14 4.24
N PRO A 646 7.66 -17.07 3.90
CA PRO A 646 7.31 -15.69 4.24
C PRO A 646 5.89 -15.26 3.87
N THR A 647 5.34 -15.76 2.75
CA THR A 647 3.95 -15.47 2.34
C THR A 647 2.93 -16.08 3.30
N VAL A 648 3.16 -17.29 3.81
CA VAL A 648 2.26 -18.00 4.75
C VAL A 648 2.52 -17.61 6.20
N ALA A 649 3.79 -17.42 6.57
CA ALA A 649 4.23 -17.18 7.94
C ALA A 649 3.56 -15.96 8.60
N SER A 650 3.61 -15.94 9.93
CA SER A 650 3.01 -14.89 10.76
C SER A 650 3.41 -13.48 10.33
N LYS A 651 2.42 -12.61 10.21
CA LYS A 651 2.58 -11.16 10.01
C LYS A 651 2.48 -10.36 11.32
N GLN A 652 2.56 -11.06 12.47
CA GLN A 652 2.41 -10.45 13.80
C GLN A 652 3.38 -9.28 14.02
N TRP A 653 4.62 -9.37 13.52
CA TRP A 653 5.60 -8.28 13.59
C TRP A 653 5.08 -6.99 12.92
N ILE A 654 4.33 -7.10 11.81
CA ILE A 654 3.72 -5.96 11.13
C ILE A 654 2.48 -5.49 11.89
N VAL A 655 1.52 -6.39 12.11
CA VAL A 655 0.21 -6.07 12.67
C VAL A 655 0.31 -5.41 14.04
N ARG A 656 1.23 -5.87 14.92
CA ARG A 656 1.40 -5.33 16.26
C ARG A 656 2.05 -3.94 16.32
N GLN A 657 2.53 -3.41 15.20
CA GLN A 657 3.00 -2.04 15.10
C GLN A 657 1.87 -1.06 14.79
N TYR A 658 0.74 -1.54 14.29
CA TYR A 658 -0.40 -0.74 13.91
C TYR A 658 -1.45 -0.70 15.02
N ASP A 659 -2.03 0.47 15.25
CA ASP A 659 -3.17 0.62 16.14
C ASP A 659 -4.42 0.10 15.43
N HIS A 660 -4.88 -1.10 15.78
CA HIS A 660 -6.01 -1.75 15.10
C HIS A 660 -7.31 -1.76 15.93
N GLU A 661 -7.29 -1.16 17.11
CA GLU A 661 -8.46 -1.04 18.00
C GLU A 661 -8.79 0.43 18.36
N VAL A 662 -7.99 1.40 17.95
CA VAL A 662 -8.23 2.83 18.18
C VAL A 662 -9.61 3.23 17.61
N GLN A 663 -10.28 4.20 18.19
CA GLN A 663 -11.68 4.59 17.99
C GLN A 663 -12.73 3.59 18.56
N GLY A 664 -12.33 2.40 19.07
CA GLY A 664 -13.22 1.46 19.75
C GLY A 664 -14.30 0.84 18.86
N ARG A 665 -14.04 0.65 17.57
CA ARG A 665 -15.02 0.19 16.58
C ARG A 665 -14.78 -1.23 16.08
N THR A 666 -13.64 -1.83 16.41
CA THR A 666 -13.21 -3.14 15.91
C THR A 666 -13.90 -4.26 16.66
N ALA A 667 -14.79 -5.00 16.00
CA ALA A 667 -15.49 -6.19 16.55
C ALA A 667 -14.68 -7.47 16.33
N ILE A 668 -14.03 -7.64 15.16
CA ILE A 668 -13.04 -8.71 14.91
C ILE A 668 -11.73 -8.05 14.50
N LYS A 669 -10.66 -8.38 15.22
CA LYS A 669 -9.30 -7.89 15.02
C LYS A 669 -8.57 -8.64 13.91
N PRO A 670 -7.45 -8.11 13.36
CA PRO A 670 -6.64 -8.82 12.37
C PRO A 670 -5.91 -10.06 12.94
N LEU A 671 -5.65 -10.10 14.24
CA LEU A 671 -5.13 -11.29 14.94
C LEU A 671 -6.18 -11.83 15.87
N VAL A 672 -6.43 -13.13 15.79
CA VAL A 672 -7.49 -13.83 16.53
C VAL A 672 -6.96 -15.05 17.30
N GLY A 673 -7.85 -15.74 17.99
CA GLY A 673 -7.52 -16.92 18.79
C GLY A 673 -7.26 -16.63 20.26
N VAL A 674 -6.92 -17.69 21.02
CA VAL A 674 -6.81 -17.62 22.51
C VAL A 674 -5.74 -16.65 23.02
N ARG A 675 -4.76 -16.27 22.18
CA ARG A 675 -3.66 -15.37 22.52
C ARG A 675 -3.55 -14.17 21.56
N ASP A 676 -4.56 -13.97 20.71
CA ASP A 676 -4.52 -12.97 19.63
C ASP A 676 -3.26 -13.11 18.76
N GLU A 677 -2.90 -14.32 18.37
CA GLU A 677 -1.70 -14.66 17.59
C GLU A 677 -2.02 -15.38 16.28
N GLY A 678 -3.25 -15.91 16.12
CA GLY A 678 -3.70 -16.55 14.88
C GLY A 678 -4.05 -15.55 13.80
N PRO A 679 -3.91 -15.90 12.51
CA PRO A 679 -4.30 -15.03 11.42
C PRO A 679 -5.83 -14.89 11.37
N GLY A 680 -6.34 -13.70 11.03
CA GLY A 680 -7.76 -13.48 10.77
C GLY A 680 -8.02 -13.39 9.27
N ASP A 681 -9.10 -14.04 8.79
CA ASP A 681 -9.50 -13.98 7.37
C ASP A 681 -9.88 -12.55 6.97
N ALA A 682 -10.66 -11.88 7.80
CA ALA A 682 -11.10 -10.50 7.63
C ALA A 682 -11.31 -9.83 8.99
N SER A 683 -11.34 -8.51 9.00
CA SER A 683 -11.72 -7.74 10.20
C SER A 683 -13.16 -7.25 10.09
N VAL A 684 -13.82 -7.07 11.25
CA VAL A 684 -15.19 -6.57 11.33
C VAL A 684 -15.24 -5.32 12.21
N LEU A 685 -15.91 -4.28 11.72
CA LEU A 685 -16.06 -3.01 12.43
C LEU A 685 -17.54 -2.61 12.54
N THR A 686 -17.86 -1.85 13.63
CA THR A 686 -19.12 -1.15 13.80
C THR A 686 -18.90 0.34 13.60
N PRO A 687 -19.30 0.94 12.46
CA PRO A 687 -19.00 2.34 12.14
C PRO A 687 -19.74 3.31 13.06
N LEU A 688 -20.87 2.90 13.61
CA LEU A 688 -21.70 3.69 14.53
C LEU A 688 -21.66 3.06 15.91
N LEU A 689 -21.26 3.83 16.91
CA LEU A 689 -21.23 3.38 18.31
C LEU A 689 -22.64 3.05 18.79
N GLY A 690 -22.80 1.88 19.43
CA GLY A 690 -24.10 1.41 19.90
C GLY A 690 -24.94 0.69 18.83
N SER A 691 -24.49 0.63 17.59
CA SER A 691 -25.10 -0.21 16.54
C SER A 691 -24.48 -1.60 16.55
N GLU A 692 -25.29 -2.60 16.26
CA GLU A 692 -24.82 -3.98 16.03
C GLU A 692 -24.59 -4.27 14.56
N ARG A 693 -25.04 -3.39 13.67
CA ARG A 693 -24.74 -3.42 12.24
C ARG A 693 -23.30 -2.97 12.02
N GLY A 694 -22.57 -3.72 11.22
CA GLY A 694 -21.18 -3.46 10.90
C GLY A 694 -20.84 -3.76 9.45
N PHE A 695 -19.57 -3.80 9.19
CA PHE A 695 -19.01 -4.22 7.90
C PHE A 695 -17.73 -5.02 8.11
N ALA A 696 -17.49 -5.99 7.24
CA ALA A 696 -16.26 -6.74 7.15
C ALA A 696 -15.34 -6.12 6.09
N VAL A 697 -14.02 -6.19 6.32
CA VAL A 697 -12.96 -5.76 5.38
C VAL A 697 -12.04 -6.93 5.14
N GLY A 698 -11.83 -7.27 3.87
CA GLY A 698 -10.96 -8.36 3.43
C GLY A 698 -10.30 -8.05 2.09
N CYS A 699 -9.37 -8.88 1.68
CA CYS A 699 -8.71 -8.76 0.39
C CYS A 699 -8.43 -10.14 -0.21
N GLY A 700 -8.06 -10.15 -1.50
CA GLY A 700 -7.59 -11.33 -2.21
C GLY A 700 -6.58 -10.94 -3.28
N LEU A 701 -5.52 -11.74 -3.42
CA LEU A 701 -4.51 -11.51 -4.44
C LEU A 701 -3.74 -12.80 -4.74
N CYS A 702 -3.66 -13.18 -6.02
CA CYS A 702 -3.10 -14.44 -6.49
C CYS A 702 -2.06 -14.24 -7.62
N PRO A 703 -1.02 -13.38 -7.47
CA PRO A 703 -0.12 -12.99 -8.56
C PRO A 703 0.70 -14.16 -9.12
N GLN A 704 0.88 -15.24 -8.36
CA GLN A 704 1.59 -16.45 -8.78
C GLN A 704 0.94 -17.12 -9.99
N PHE A 705 -0.35 -16.94 -10.22
CA PHE A 705 -1.08 -17.58 -11.32
C PHE A 705 -1.11 -16.75 -12.62
N THR A 706 -0.71 -15.48 -12.57
CA THR A 706 -0.85 -14.54 -13.72
C THR A 706 -0.14 -15.03 -14.97
N GLU A 707 1.07 -15.59 -14.85
CA GLU A 707 1.83 -16.08 -16.01
C GLU A 707 1.23 -17.33 -16.64
N ARG A 708 0.34 -18.03 -15.94
CA ARG A 708 -0.34 -19.23 -16.42
C ARG A 708 -1.68 -18.89 -17.05
N ASP A 709 -2.50 -18.13 -16.35
CA ASP A 709 -3.81 -17.71 -16.80
C ASP A 709 -4.26 -16.44 -16.06
N PRO A 710 -4.05 -15.24 -16.64
CA PRO A 710 -4.43 -13.98 -16.00
C PRO A 710 -5.94 -13.86 -15.74
N ARG A 711 -6.79 -14.51 -16.59
CA ARG A 711 -8.25 -14.50 -16.45
C ARG A 711 -8.66 -15.29 -15.20
N GLU A 712 -8.14 -16.50 -15.03
CA GLU A 712 -8.42 -17.30 -13.83
C GLU A 712 -7.79 -16.69 -12.57
N MET A 713 -6.59 -16.11 -12.67
CA MET A 713 -5.97 -15.36 -11.55
C MET A 713 -6.92 -14.27 -11.02
N ALA A 714 -7.55 -13.49 -11.91
CA ALA A 714 -8.45 -12.43 -11.50
C ALA A 714 -9.73 -12.97 -10.82
N LYS A 715 -10.28 -14.07 -11.32
CA LYS A 715 -11.42 -14.75 -10.67
C LYS A 715 -11.05 -15.29 -9.29
N LEU A 716 -9.86 -15.90 -9.17
CA LEU A 716 -9.34 -16.42 -7.91
C LEU A 716 -9.15 -15.31 -6.88
N ALA A 717 -8.62 -14.14 -7.28
CA ALA A 717 -8.45 -13.00 -6.38
C ALA A 717 -9.81 -12.47 -5.86
N ILE A 718 -10.84 -12.42 -6.71
CA ILE A 718 -12.21 -12.06 -6.27
C ILE A 718 -12.77 -13.13 -5.33
N ASP A 719 -12.60 -14.40 -5.66
CA ASP A 719 -13.10 -15.52 -4.85
C ASP A 719 -12.44 -15.57 -3.48
N GLU A 720 -11.12 -15.33 -3.41
CA GLU A 720 -10.38 -15.24 -2.16
C GLU A 720 -10.88 -14.09 -1.28
N CYS A 721 -11.04 -12.91 -1.85
CA CYS A 721 -11.62 -11.77 -1.14
C CYS A 721 -13.03 -12.11 -0.59
N MET A 722 -13.86 -12.76 -1.40
CA MET A 722 -15.19 -13.20 -0.99
C MET A 722 -15.15 -14.25 0.13
N ARG A 723 -14.25 -15.25 0.03
CA ARG A 723 -14.08 -16.26 1.09
C ARG A 723 -13.70 -15.60 2.41
N ASN A 724 -12.71 -14.71 2.40
CA ASN A 724 -12.23 -14.00 3.58
C ASN A 724 -13.36 -13.21 4.26
N LEU A 725 -14.16 -12.47 3.49
CA LEU A 725 -15.30 -11.70 4.01
C LEU A 725 -16.39 -12.61 4.59
N VAL A 726 -16.71 -13.70 3.89
CA VAL A 726 -17.75 -14.65 4.32
C VAL A 726 -17.34 -15.43 5.55
N CYS A 727 -16.05 -15.78 5.71
CA CYS A 727 -15.52 -16.49 6.89
C CYS A 727 -15.89 -15.81 8.20
N VAL A 728 -15.92 -14.49 8.22
CA VAL A 728 -16.27 -13.72 9.44
C VAL A 728 -17.76 -13.36 9.52
N GLY A 729 -18.57 -13.71 8.51
CA GLY A 729 -20.02 -13.46 8.49
C GLY A 729 -20.48 -12.33 7.56
N GLY A 730 -19.60 -11.80 6.71
CA GLY A 730 -19.97 -10.84 5.67
C GLY A 730 -21.05 -11.40 4.73
N ASP A 731 -21.99 -10.54 4.30
CA ASP A 731 -23.07 -10.91 3.41
C ASP A 731 -22.62 -10.85 1.95
N PRO A 732 -22.51 -11.98 1.23
CA PRO A 732 -22.12 -12.00 -0.18
C PRO A 732 -23.05 -11.20 -1.09
N ALA A 733 -24.31 -10.99 -0.71
CA ALA A 733 -25.26 -10.20 -1.48
C ALA A 733 -25.05 -8.69 -1.30
N ASN A 734 -24.39 -8.26 -0.24
CA ASN A 734 -24.07 -6.86 0.08
C ASN A 734 -22.56 -6.67 0.21
N THR A 735 -21.81 -7.16 -0.78
CA THR A 735 -20.36 -7.05 -0.88
C THR A 735 -19.97 -6.14 -2.04
N PHE A 736 -18.99 -5.27 -1.81
CA PHE A 736 -18.48 -4.28 -2.74
C PHE A 736 -16.98 -4.43 -2.83
N ILE A 737 -16.41 -4.33 -4.04
CA ILE A 737 -14.98 -4.56 -4.27
C ILE A 737 -14.31 -3.38 -4.99
N LEU A 738 -13.00 -3.33 -4.86
CA LEU A 738 -12.11 -2.44 -5.60
C LEU A 738 -11.09 -3.28 -6.35
N ASP A 739 -10.70 -2.81 -7.54
CA ASP A 739 -9.64 -3.40 -8.36
C ASP A 739 -8.39 -2.52 -8.33
N ASN A 740 -7.26 -3.12 -7.99
CA ASN A 740 -5.96 -2.45 -8.04
C ASN A 740 -5.02 -3.27 -8.93
N PHE A 741 -4.89 -2.85 -10.20
CA PHE A 741 -4.00 -3.49 -11.17
C PHE A 741 -2.59 -2.93 -11.03
N SER A 742 -1.58 -3.79 -10.82
CA SER A 742 -0.17 -3.44 -10.90
C SER A 742 0.51 -4.32 -11.94
N TRP A 743 1.05 -3.73 -12.99
CA TRP A 743 1.62 -4.43 -14.14
C TRP A 743 2.98 -3.89 -14.55
N GLY A 744 3.76 -4.69 -15.27
CA GLY A 744 4.96 -4.26 -15.98
C GLY A 744 4.62 -3.28 -17.11
N ASN A 745 5.58 -3.04 -18.01
CA ASN A 745 5.43 -2.08 -19.12
C ASN A 745 4.38 -2.54 -20.14
N THR A 746 3.22 -1.90 -20.13
CA THR A 746 2.08 -2.19 -21.01
C THR A 746 2.25 -1.69 -22.45
N SER A 747 3.35 -1.04 -22.81
CA SER A 747 3.73 -0.85 -24.19
C SER A 747 4.22 -2.14 -24.87
N LYS A 748 4.53 -3.18 -24.06
CA LYS A 748 4.82 -4.54 -24.54
C LYS A 748 3.50 -5.26 -24.78
N PRO A 749 3.21 -5.74 -26.01
CA PRO A 749 1.92 -6.35 -26.34
C PRO A 749 1.53 -7.53 -25.43
N GLU A 750 2.50 -8.32 -24.97
CA GLU A 750 2.27 -9.47 -24.10
C GLU A 750 1.86 -9.04 -22.69
N GLN A 751 2.45 -7.96 -22.16
CA GLN A 751 2.07 -7.40 -20.86
C GLN A 751 0.64 -6.83 -20.92
N LEU A 752 0.33 -6.07 -21.97
CA LEU A 752 -1.00 -5.55 -22.18
C LEU A 752 -2.01 -6.69 -22.42
N GLY A 753 -1.64 -7.75 -23.14
CA GLY A 753 -2.51 -8.90 -23.38
C GLY A 753 -2.88 -9.64 -22.10
N SER A 754 -1.94 -9.80 -21.17
CA SER A 754 -2.23 -10.37 -19.84
C SER A 754 -3.16 -9.47 -19.01
N LEU A 755 -2.98 -8.14 -19.08
CA LEU A 755 -3.86 -7.17 -18.42
C LEU A 755 -5.29 -7.22 -18.97
N VAL A 756 -5.47 -7.33 -20.29
CA VAL A 756 -6.79 -7.49 -20.92
C VAL A 756 -7.51 -8.72 -20.39
N LEU A 757 -6.84 -9.87 -20.33
CA LEU A 757 -7.43 -11.09 -19.77
C LEU A 757 -7.78 -10.96 -18.29
N ALA A 758 -6.93 -10.29 -17.51
CA ALA A 758 -7.24 -10.03 -16.11
C ALA A 758 -8.48 -9.13 -15.94
N CYS A 759 -8.63 -8.07 -16.76
CA CYS A 759 -9.82 -7.23 -16.78
C CYS A 759 -11.10 -8.03 -17.16
N GLU A 760 -11.00 -8.93 -18.16
CA GLU A 760 -12.11 -9.82 -18.53
C GLU A 760 -12.47 -10.75 -17.37
N GLY A 761 -11.48 -11.44 -16.76
CA GLY A 761 -11.70 -12.33 -15.63
C GLY A 761 -12.30 -11.64 -14.41
N ALA A 762 -11.85 -10.42 -14.12
CA ALA A 762 -12.38 -9.58 -13.04
C ALA A 762 -13.86 -9.22 -13.31
N ALA A 763 -14.19 -8.81 -14.52
CA ALA A 763 -15.59 -8.52 -14.91
C ALA A 763 -16.49 -9.77 -14.82
N GLU A 764 -16.02 -10.92 -15.29
CA GLU A 764 -16.74 -12.20 -15.20
C GLU A 764 -17.01 -12.62 -13.75
N GLY A 765 -15.98 -12.54 -12.89
CA GLY A 765 -16.09 -12.85 -11.46
C GLY A 765 -17.09 -11.93 -10.74
N ALA A 766 -16.93 -10.62 -10.92
CA ALA A 766 -17.80 -9.61 -10.31
C ALA A 766 -19.26 -9.78 -10.71
N ILE A 767 -19.56 -9.97 -12.01
CA ILE A 767 -20.93 -10.19 -12.50
C ILE A 767 -21.52 -11.48 -11.93
N ALA A 768 -20.74 -12.56 -11.91
CA ALA A 768 -21.22 -13.86 -11.43
C ALA A 768 -21.57 -13.85 -9.94
N TYR A 769 -20.81 -13.11 -9.13
CA TYR A 769 -21.07 -12.97 -7.69
C TYR A 769 -22.07 -11.85 -7.37
N GLY A 770 -22.37 -10.98 -8.31
CA GLY A 770 -23.17 -9.79 -8.06
C GLY A 770 -22.47 -8.73 -7.21
N THR A 771 -21.14 -8.70 -7.25
CA THR A 771 -20.28 -7.87 -6.41
C THR A 771 -19.70 -6.73 -7.24
N PRO A 772 -20.26 -5.49 -7.16
CA PRO A 772 -19.85 -4.39 -8.03
C PRO A 772 -18.48 -3.83 -7.63
N PHE A 773 -17.71 -3.39 -8.62
CA PHE A 773 -16.57 -2.51 -8.40
C PHE A 773 -17.06 -1.10 -8.05
N ILE A 774 -16.59 -0.54 -6.96
CA ILE A 774 -17.01 0.81 -6.53
C ILE A 774 -15.94 1.87 -6.74
N SER A 775 -14.69 1.46 -6.83
CA SER A 775 -13.51 2.26 -7.15
C SER A 775 -12.43 1.34 -7.69
N GLY A 776 -11.35 1.89 -8.17
CA GLY A 776 -10.19 1.13 -8.64
C GLY A 776 -8.98 2.02 -8.86
N LYS A 777 -7.85 1.39 -9.17
CA LYS A 777 -6.58 2.04 -9.51
C LYS A 777 -5.74 1.14 -10.40
N ASP A 778 -4.97 1.74 -11.29
CA ASP A 778 -3.89 1.06 -11.99
C ASP A 778 -2.53 1.69 -11.66
N SER A 779 -1.52 0.85 -11.61
CA SER A 779 -0.10 1.21 -11.54
C SER A 779 0.63 0.39 -12.59
N LEU A 780 1.05 1.06 -13.65
CA LEU A 780 1.69 0.43 -14.80
C LEU A 780 3.18 0.77 -14.85
N ASN A 781 3.95 0.05 -15.70
CA ASN A 781 5.39 0.21 -15.83
C ASN A 781 6.19 -0.14 -14.56
N ASN A 782 5.66 -1.07 -13.74
CA ASN A 782 6.38 -1.58 -12.56
C ASN A 782 7.50 -2.54 -13.00
N GLU A 783 8.56 -1.99 -13.53
CA GLU A 783 9.77 -2.67 -13.98
C GLU A 783 11.01 -1.98 -13.42
N TYR A 784 12.05 -2.75 -13.19
CA TYR A 784 13.36 -2.23 -12.82
C TYR A 784 14.40 -2.67 -13.86
N SER A 785 15.03 -1.69 -14.51
CA SER A 785 16.03 -1.92 -15.54
C SER A 785 17.44 -1.68 -15.02
N ILE A 786 18.31 -2.70 -15.17
CA ILE A 786 19.72 -2.64 -14.84
C ILE A 786 20.56 -3.16 -16.01
N GLN A 787 21.44 -2.33 -16.53
CA GLN A 787 22.23 -2.64 -17.74
C GLN A 787 21.31 -3.12 -18.88
N ASN A 788 21.41 -4.39 -19.30
CA ASN A 788 20.60 -4.99 -20.36
C ASN A 788 19.55 -5.97 -19.83
N LYS A 789 19.24 -5.94 -18.53
CA LYS A 789 18.29 -6.86 -17.90
C LYS A 789 17.18 -6.07 -17.23
N THR A 790 15.94 -6.40 -17.56
CA THR A 790 14.74 -5.82 -16.93
C THR A 790 14.09 -6.88 -16.04
N ILE A 791 13.74 -6.50 -14.83
CA ILE A 791 12.95 -7.29 -13.89
C ILE A 791 11.56 -6.63 -13.85
N ALA A 792 10.58 -7.28 -14.46
CA ALA A 792 9.17 -6.89 -14.35
C ALA A 792 8.54 -7.61 -13.15
N ILE A 793 7.64 -6.94 -12.46
CA ILE A 793 6.78 -7.61 -11.46
C ILE A 793 5.86 -8.64 -12.15
N PRO A 794 5.37 -9.66 -11.43
CA PRO A 794 4.24 -10.44 -11.94
C PRO A 794 3.02 -9.53 -12.04
N GLY A 795 2.20 -9.71 -13.08
CA GLY A 795 0.92 -9.01 -13.14
C GLY A 795 0.13 -9.27 -11.85
N THR A 796 -0.18 -8.23 -11.10
CA THR A 796 -0.77 -8.33 -9.77
C THR A 796 -2.10 -7.59 -9.74
N LEU A 797 -3.17 -8.30 -9.43
CA LEU A 797 -4.48 -7.73 -9.17
C LEU A 797 -4.80 -7.92 -7.69
N LEU A 798 -4.84 -6.82 -6.95
CA LEU A 798 -5.39 -6.80 -5.61
C LEU A 798 -6.88 -6.49 -5.70
N ILE A 799 -7.69 -7.37 -5.13
CA ILE A 799 -9.09 -7.12 -4.85
C ILE A 799 -9.23 -6.78 -3.38
N SER A 800 -9.74 -5.59 -3.08
CA SER A 800 -10.08 -5.18 -1.72
C SER A 800 -11.60 -5.17 -1.58
N GLY A 801 -12.13 -5.77 -0.52
CA GLY A 801 -13.57 -5.95 -0.35
C GLY A 801 -14.10 -5.38 0.95
N LEU A 802 -15.33 -4.89 0.87
CA LEU A 802 -16.15 -4.45 1.98
C LEU A 802 -17.49 -5.18 1.90
N SER A 803 -17.89 -5.87 2.96
CA SER A 803 -19.16 -6.58 3.04
C SER A 803 -19.98 -6.11 4.24
N ILE A 804 -21.27 -5.88 4.06
CA ILE A 804 -22.15 -5.50 5.18
C ILE A 804 -22.36 -6.70 6.10
N VAL A 805 -22.36 -6.44 7.39
CA VAL A 805 -22.66 -7.40 8.47
C VAL A 805 -23.86 -6.87 9.24
N GLU A 806 -24.99 -7.58 9.16
CA GLU A 806 -26.25 -7.14 9.80
C GLU A 806 -26.19 -7.17 11.33
N ASP A 807 -25.43 -8.11 11.89
CA ASP A 807 -25.29 -8.27 13.34
C ASP A 807 -23.91 -8.85 13.68
N VAL A 808 -22.99 -7.98 14.11
CA VAL A 808 -21.61 -8.37 14.44
C VAL A 808 -21.49 -9.41 15.57
N ARG A 809 -22.54 -9.61 16.39
CA ARG A 809 -22.57 -10.63 17.44
C ARG A 809 -22.73 -12.06 16.91
N LYS A 810 -22.99 -12.20 15.62
CA LYS A 810 -23.09 -13.48 14.91
C LYS A 810 -21.79 -13.86 14.21
N CYS A 811 -20.86 -12.93 14.10
CA CYS A 811 -19.56 -13.16 13.47
C CYS A 811 -18.78 -14.26 14.19
N VAL A 812 -17.94 -14.97 13.44
CA VAL A 812 -17.04 -16.00 13.93
C VAL A 812 -15.61 -15.70 13.52
N THR A 813 -14.67 -16.32 14.20
CA THR A 813 -13.24 -16.27 13.86
C THR A 813 -12.75 -17.67 13.52
N MET A 814 -11.55 -17.77 12.94
CA MET A 814 -11.05 -19.02 12.39
C MET A 814 -10.53 -20.03 13.43
N ASP A 815 -10.17 -19.60 14.63
CA ASP A 815 -9.58 -20.43 15.68
C ASP A 815 -10.56 -21.48 16.21
N LEU A 816 -10.11 -22.72 16.43
CA LEU A 816 -10.92 -23.80 17.01
C LEU A 816 -11.40 -23.43 18.40
N LYS A 817 -12.67 -23.73 18.71
CA LYS A 817 -13.36 -23.27 19.92
C LYS A 817 -13.58 -24.37 20.98
N GLN A 818 -13.88 -25.60 20.55
CA GLN A 818 -14.27 -26.62 21.53
C GLN A 818 -13.95 -28.04 21.06
N ALA A 819 -13.26 -28.79 21.91
CA ALA A 819 -13.01 -30.21 21.69
C ALA A 819 -14.33 -30.98 21.57
N GLY A 820 -14.36 -31.93 20.65
CA GLY A 820 -15.55 -32.73 20.35
C GLY A 820 -16.41 -32.18 19.23
N ASN A 821 -16.26 -30.92 18.85
CA ASN A 821 -16.93 -30.36 17.65
C ASN A 821 -16.42 -31.03 16.37
N LEU A 822 -17.26 -31.02 15.34
CA LEU A 822 -16.98 -31.63 14.04
C LEU A 822 -16.26 -30.64 13.11
N LEU A 823 -15.39 -31.17 12.26
CA LEU A 823 -14.71 -30.41 11.22
C LEU A 823 -15.27 -30.78 9.85
N TYR A 824 -15.75 -29.80 9.14
CA TYR A 824 -16.29 -29.92 7.79
C TYR A 824 -15.45 -29.20 6.76
N VAL A 825 -15.25 -29.84 5.58
CA VAL A 825 -14.84 -29.13 4.37
C VAL A 825 -16.07 -28.93 3.51
N ILE A 826 -16.25 -27.69 3.02
CA ILE A 826 -17.22 -27.35 1.97
C ILE A 826 -16.43 -26.93 0.74
N GLY A 827 -16.83 -27.41 -0.43
CA GLY A 827 -16.14 -27.22 -1.71
C GLY A 827 -15.43 -28.48 -2.18
N ILE A 828 -14.89 -28.44 -3.38
CA ILE A 828 -14.28 -29.61 -4.04
C ILE A 828 -12.76 -29.44 -4.07
N THR A 829 -12.04 -30.46 -3.69
CA THR A 829 -10.58 -30.53 -3.91
C THR A 829 -10.32 -31.18 -5.26
N ASN A 830 -9.67 -30.46 -6.15
CA ASN A 830 -9.24 -30.93 -7.47
C ASN A 830 -7.74 -31.18 -7.50
N ASP A 831 -7.26 -31.78 -8.60
CA ASP A 831 -5.82 -31.98 -8.88
C ASP A 831 -5.23 -30.67 -9.44
N GLU A 832 -5.09 -29.68 -8.57
CA GLU A 832 -4.70 -28.30 -8.89
C GLU A 832 -3.47 -27.90 -8.06
N MET A 833 -2.34 -28.52 -8.36
CA MET A 833 -1.09 -28.32 -7.66
C MET A 833 -0.16 -27.29 -8.35
N GLY A 834 -0.57 -26.78 -9.50
CA GLY A 834 0.25 -25.84 -10.31
C GLY A 834 0.56 -24.54 -9.59
N VAL A 835 1.86 -24.24 -9.46
CA VAL A 835 2.37 -22.97 -8.89
C VAL A 835 2.00 -22.70 -7.43
N GLY A 836 1.43 -23.67 -6.69
CA GLY A 836 1.06 -23.53 -5.27
C GLY A 836 2.27 -23.51 -4.31
N MET A 837 2.01 -23.32 -3.02
CA MET A 837 3.04 -23.16 -1.98
C MET A 837 3.92 -24.39 -1.83
N LEU A 838 3.37 -25.61 -1.98
CA LEU A 838 4.18 -26.81 -1.94
C LEU A 838 5.24 -26.83 -3.06
N ASN A 839 4.89 -26.39 -4.26
CA ASN A 839 5.82 -26.25 -5.37
C ASN A 839 6.91 -25.22 -5.09
N THR A 840 6.52 -24.09 -4.52
CA THR A 840 7.42 -23.00 -4.17
C THR A 840 8.48 -23.46 -3.17
N VAL A 841 8.08 -24.10 -2.07
CA VAL A 841 9.04 -24.55 -1.04
C VAL A 841 9.89 -25.73 -1.46
N THR A 842 9.41 -26.57 -2.37
CA THR A 842 10.17 -27.71 -2.89
C THR A 842 11.02 -27.36 -4.11
N ASN A 843 10.81 -26.16 -4.69
CA ASN A 843 11.42 -25.76 -5.98
C ASN A 843 11.24 -26.82 -7.08
N ILE A 844 10.13 -27.55 -7.01
CA ILE A 844 9.69 -28.47 -8.05
C ILE A 844 8.79 -27.65 -8.98
N SER A 845 9.38 -26.99 -9.97
CA SER A 845 8.62 -26.34 -11.06
C SER A 845 7.70 -27.31 -11.81
N VAL A 846 7.76 -28.54 -11.46
CA VAL A 846 7.27 -29.74 -12.11
C VAL A 846 6.22 -30.51 -11.31
N LEU A 847 5.83 -30.11 -10.11
CA LEU A 847 4.48 -30.46 -9.64
C LEU A 847 3.51 -29.61 -10.46
N ALA A 848 3.66 -29.77 -11.73
CA ALA A 848 3.02 -29.13 -12.82
C ALA A 848 1.60 -29.67 -12.93
N GLY A 849 0.81 -29.37 -11.92
CA GLY A 849 -0.63 -29.48 -11.98
C GLY A 849 -1.23 -28.32 -12.76
N GLN A 850 -2.49 -28.39 -13.01
CA GLN A 850 -3.29 -27.24 -13.43
C GLN A 850 -3.29 -26.23 -12.28
N ILE A 851 -3.36 -24.95 -12.61
CA ILE A 851 -3.67 -23.92 -11.62
C ILE A 851 -5.11 -24.08 -11.14
N PRO A 852 -5.44 -23.61 -9.93
CA PRO A 852 -6.81 -23.55 -9.44
C PRO A 852 -7.74 -22.85 -10.42
N ARG A 853 -8.98 -23.33 -10.50
CA ARG A 853 -10.05 -22.71 -11.31
C ARG A 853 -11.32 -22.59 -10.49
N VAL A 854 -12.06 -21.50 -10.69
CA VAL A 854 -13.27 -21.24 -9.94
C VAL A 854 -14.50 -21.55 -10.79
N ASP A 855 -15.32 -22.51 -10.35
CA ASP A 855 -16.72 -22.61 -10.82
C ASP A 855 -17.53 -21.52 -10.10
N LEU A 856 -17.65 -20.35 -10.74
CA LEU A 856 -18.29 -19.16 -10.17
C LEU A 856 -19.74 -19.39 -9.72
N LYS A 857 -20.50 -20.28 -10.38
CA LYS A 857 -21.90 -20.57 -10.01
C LYS A 857 -21.96 -21.43 -8.75
N LEU A 858 -21.10 -22.43 -8.67
CA LEU A 858 -20.99 -23.29 -7.48
C LEU A 858 -20.45 -22.46 -6.32
N ALA A 859 -19.45 -21.62 -6.58
CA ALA A 859 -18.80 -20.75 -5.60
C ALA A 859 -19.81 -19.81 -4.92
N LEU A 860 -20.63 -19.10 -5.68
CA LEU A 860 -21.65 -18.21 -5.12
C LEU A 860 -22.62 -18.96 -4.19
N ARG A 861 -23.06 -20.16 -4.58
CA ARG A 861 -23.93 -20.99 -3.73
C ARG A 861 -23.24 -21.44 -2.44
N ILE A 862 -21.96 -21.75 -2.50
CA ILE A 862 -21.15 -22.10 -1.32
C ILE A 862 -21.03 -20.89 -0.40
N HIS A 863 -20.67 -19.71 -0.91
CA HIS A 863 -20.57 -18.47 -0.12
C HIS A 863 -21.90 -18.15 0.59
N GLN A 864 -23.01 -18.23 -0.12
CA GLN A 864 -24.35 -18.02 0.45
C GLN A 864 -24.71 -19.03 1.54
N ALA A 865 -24.34 -20.29 1.36
CA ALA A 865 -24.59 -21.34 2.35
C ALA A 865 -23.73 -21.11 3.62
N VAL A 866 -22.45 -20.79 3.47
CA VAL A 866 -21.55 -20.50 4.62
C VAL A 866 -22.04 -19.28 5.38
N HIS A 867 -22.35 -18.17 4.70
CA HIS A 867 -22.96 -17.00 5.32
C HIS A 867 -24.26 -17.35 6.06
N THR A 868 -25.13 -18.14 5.47
CA THR A 868 -26.40 -18.58 6.09
C THR A 868 -26.13 -19.41 7.35
N ALA A 869 -25.18 -20.33 7.29
CA ALA A 869 -24.80 -21.16 8.42
C ALA A 869 -24.24 -20.33 9.60
N ILE A 870 -23.40 -19.34 9.33
CA ILE A 870 -22.90 -18.38 10.34
C ILE A 870 -24.06 -17.56 10.92
N SER A 871 -24.91 -16.98 10.06
CA SER A 871 -26.07 -16.17 10.47
C SER A 871 -27.07 -16.93 11.34
N ARG A 872 -27.22 -18.27 11.13
CA ARG A 872 -28.03 -19.16 11.95
C ARG A 872 -27.31 -19.66 13.21
N LYS A 873 -26.05 -19.27 13.43
CA LYS A 873 -25.20 -19.70 14.55
C LYS A 873 -24.97 -21.23 14.60
N THR A 874 -25.00 -21.90 13.45
CA THR A 874 -24.69 -23.34 13.34
C THR A 874 -23.20 -23.61 13.27
N VAL A 875 -22.38 -22.57 13.10
CA VAL A 875 -20.92 -22.59 12.99
C VAL A 875 -20.29 -21.95 14.23
N ARG A 876 -19.11 -22.44 14.64
CA ARG A 876 -18.31 -21.88 15.72
C ARG A 876 -17.02 -21.24 15.22
N ALA A 877 -16.38 -21.83 14.21
CA ALA A 877 -15.22 -21.28 13.55
C ALA A 877 -15.31 -21.55 12.04
N CYS A 878 -14.79 -20.64 11.25
CA CYS A 878 -14.71 -20.74 9.80
C CYS A 878 -13.39 -20.16 9.31
N HIS A 879 -12.76 -20.85 8.35
CA HIS A 879 -11.52 -20.44 7.73
C HIS A 879 -11.55 -20.77 6.24
N ASP A 880 -10.95 -19.94 5.39
CA ASP A 880 -10.80 -20.27 3.98
C ASP A 880 -9.64 -21.27 3.76
N LEU A 881 -9.60 -21.92 2.61
CA LEU A 881 -8.47 -22.72 2.18
C LEU A 881 -7.79 -22.04 1.01
N SER A 882 -6.66 -21.41 1.26
CA SER A 882 -5.83 -20.67 0.30
C SER A 882 -4.43 -21.31 0.20
N GLU A 883 -3.37 -20.54 0.44
CA GLU A 883 -1.99 -20.98 0.33
C GLU A 883 -1.66 -22.19 1.20
N GLY A 884 -1.17 -23.25 0.55
CA GLY A 884 -0.83 -24.51 1.22
C GLY A 884 -2.01 -25.40 1.56
N GLY A 885 -3.24 -25.01 1.16
CA GLY A 885 -4.45 -25.83 1.17
C GLY A 885 -4.91 -26.30 2.55
N LEU A 886 -5.52 -27.50 2.60
CA LEU A 886 -6.14 -28.03 3.82
C LEU A 886 -5.15 -28.19 4.97
N ALA A 887 -3.91 -28.62 4.70
CA ALA A 887 -2.92 -28.88 5.74
C ALA A 887 -2.54 -27.60 6.49
N VAL A 888 -2.40 -26.48 5.79
CA VAL A 888 -2.13 -25.17 6.42
C VAL A 888 -3.35 -24.69 7.16
N ALA A 889 -4.53 -24.68 6.54
CA ALA A 889 -5.74 -24.16 7.16
C ALA A 889 -6.09 -24.88 8.48
N VAL A 890 -6.01 -26.22 8.53
CA VAL A 890 -6.28 -26.94 9.77
C VAL A 890 -5.20 -26.70 10.83
N ALA A 891 -3.93 -26.51 10.42
CA ALA A 891 -2.85 -26.18 11.37
C ALA A 891 -3.08 -24.79 11.99
N GLU A 892 -3.45 -23.80 11.19
CA GLU A 892 -3.73 -22.43 11.62
C GLU A 892 -4.92 -22.39 12.60
N MET A 893 -6.03 -23.02 12.26
CA MET A 893 -7.19 -23.13 13.15
C MET A 893 -6.81 -23.81 14.49
N ALA A 894 -6.01 -24.88 14.44
CA ALA A 894 -5.61 -25.65 15.61
C ALA A 894 -4.69 -24.84 16.55
N PHE A 895 -3.60 -24.28 16.04
CA PHE A 895 -2.70 -23.55 16.92
C PHE A 895 -3.26 -22.19 17.38
N ALA A 896 -4.14 -21.54 16.59
CA ALA A 896 -4.83 -20.33 17.00
C ALA A 896 -5.83 -20.61 18.16
N GLY A 897 -6.55 -21.72 18.10
CA GLY A 897 -7.47 -22.16 19.15
C GLY A 897 -6.79 -22.84 20.35
N GLY A 898 -5.52 -23.26 20.22
CA GLY A 898 -4.83 -24.03 21.24
C GLY A 898 -5.39 -25.44 21.42
N LEU A 899 -6.12 -25.96 20.44
CA LEU A 899 -6.77 -27.28 20.41
C LEU A 899 -6.21 -28.11 19.26
N GLY A 900 -6.19 -29.44 19.44
CA GLY A 900 -5.80 -30.34 18.38
C GLY A 900 -6.91 -30.59 17.36
N ALA A 901 -6.54 -31.21 16.26
CA ALA A 901 -7.48 -31.67 15.24
C ALA A 901 -7.08 -33.07 14.75
N GLU A 902 -8.08 -33.92 14.55
CA GLU A 902 -7.93 -35.21 13.87
C GLU A 902 -8.83 -35.23 12.63
N ILE A 903 -8.26 -35.40 11.46
CA ILE A 903 -8.98 -35.41 10.18
C ILE A 903 -8.65 -36.67 9.38
N GLU A 904 -9.64 -37.21 8.68
CA GLU A 904 -9.51 -38.32 7.73
C GLU A 904 -9.53 -37.74 6.30
N ILE A 905 -8.37 -37.68 5.65
CA ILE A 905 -8.24 -37.03 4.35
C ILE A 905 -9.00 -37.76 3.23
N SER A 906 -9.28 -39.04 3.40
CA SER A 906 -10.12 -39.81 2.47
C SER A 906 -11.58 -39.36 2.39
N LYS A 907 -12.05 -38.56 3.38
CA LYS A 907 -13.40 -38.01 3.43
C LYS A 907 -13.53 -36.64 2.74
N VAL A 908 -12.43 -36.04 2.34
CA VAL A 908 -12.44 -34.74 1.65
C VAL A 908 -13.23 -34.86 0.34
N PRO A 909 -14.14 -33.91 0.03
CA PRO A 909 -14.89 -33.94 -1.19
C PRO A 909 -14.00 -33.81 -2.43
N VAL A 910 -14.07 -34.80 -3.34
CA VAL A 910 -13.24 -34.88 -4.55
C VAL A 910 -14.10 -35.37 -5.73
N PRO A 911 -13.79 -34.99 -6.97
CA PRO A 911 -14.49 -35.53 -8.14
C PRO A 911 -14.04 -36.97 -8.49
N ARG A 912 -12.86 -37.36 -8.06
CA ARG A 912 -12.25 -38.68 -8.24
C ARG A 912 -11.25 -38.93 -7.11
N MET A 913 -10.81 -40.15 -6.94
CA MET A 913 -9.76 -40.47 -5.99
C MET A 913 -8.48 -39.68 -6.31
N LEU A 914 -7.95 -38.97 -5.35
CA LEU A 914 -6.74 -38.18 -5.45
C LEU A 914 -5.67 -38.67 -4.45
N PRO A 915 -4.38 -38.49 -4.76
CA PRO A 915 -3.33 -38.86 -3.84
C PRO A 915 -3.30 -37.94 -2.61
N PRO A 916 -2.83 -38.41 -1.47
CA PRO A 916 -2.86 -37.67 -0.20
C PRO A 916 -2.18 -36.29 -0.23
N ASN A 917 -1.09 -36.14 -0.96
CA ASN A 917 -0.42 -34.84 -1.14
C ASN A 917 -1.32 -33.80 -1.83
N VAL A 918 -2.15 -34.20 -2.78
CA VAL A 918 -3.12 -33.33 -3.44
C VAL A 918 -4.26 -33.01 -2.48
N LEU A 919 -4.76 -33.98 -1.71
CA LEU A 919 -5.80 -33.76 -0.70
C LEU A 919 -5.36 -32.74 0.36
N LEU A 920 -4.10 -32.77 0.77
CA LEU A 920 -3.52 -31.91 1.81
C LEU A 920 -3.13 -30.52 1.31
N PHE A 921 -2.54 -30.43 0.12
CA PHE A 921 -1.84 -29.22 -0.32
C PHE A 921 -2.39 -28.57 -1.61
N SER A 922 -3.42 -29.14 -2.24
CA SER A 922 -4.06 -28.44 -3.36
C SER A 922 -4.70 -27.14 -2.88
N GLU A 923 -4.59 -26.09 -3.71
CA GLU A 923 -5.12 -24.76 -3.44
C GLU A 923 -6.42 -24.50 -4.22
N SER A 924 -7.20 -25.55 -4.50
CA SER A 924 -8.50 -25.47 -5.18
C SER A 924 -9.46 -24.52 -4.47
N ALA A 925 -10.20 -23.74 -5.23
CA ALA A 925 -11.16 -22.74 -4.75
C ALA A 925 -12.56 -22.97 -5.40
N PRO A 926 -13.67 -22.60 -4.70
CA PRO A 926 -13.71 -22.15 -3.31
C PRO A 926 -13.75 -23.34 -2.34
N ARG A 927 -13.10 -23.19 -1.22
CA ARG A 927 -13.21 -24.17 -0.12
C ARG A 927 -13.17 -23.47 1.24
N TYR A 928 -13.88 -24.05 2.22
CA TYR A 928 -13.90 -23.59 3.61
C TYR A 928 -13.67 -24.76 4.55
N LEU A 929 -12.96 -24.54 5.65
CA LEU A 929 -12.87 -25.42 6.80
C LEU A 929 -13.70 -24.83 7.95
N ILE A 930 -14.63 -25.62 8.46
CA ILE A 930 -15.67 -25.13 9.38
C ILE A 930 -15.77 -26.02 10.60
N GLU A 931 -15.81 -25.40 11.79
CA GLU A 931 -16.09 -26.08 13.05
C GLU A 931 -17.61 -26.02 13.36
N VAL A 932 -18.23 -27.19 13.55
CA VAL A 932 -19.67 -27.33 13.80
C VAL A 932 -19.91 -28.10 15.11
N PRO A 933 -20.72 -27.57 16.05
CA PRO A 933 -21.16 -28.33 17.22
C PRO A 933 -21.90 -29.60 16.84
N ARG A 934 -21.66 -30.71 17.58
CA ARG A 934 -22.29 -32.00 17.27
C ARG A 934 -23.81 -31.95 17.25
N ASP A 935 -24.40 -31.22 18.18
CA ASP A 935 -25.85 -31.02 18.33
C ASP A 935 -26.47 -30.19 17.19
N LEU A 936 -25.67 -29.35 16.52
CA LEU A 936 -26.13 -28.54 15.38
C LEU A 936 -25.81 -29.17 14.02
N ARG A 937 -25.31 -30.41 13.99
CA ARG A 937 -24.92 -31.13 12.77
C ARG A 937 -26.01 -31.16 11.72
N GLN A 938 -27.22 -31.55 12.11
CA GLN A 938 -28.34 -31.68 11.16
C GLN A 938 -28.76 -30.32 10.58
N ASP A 939 -28.78 -29.29 11.40
CA ASP A 939 -29.12 -27.93 10.95
C ASP A 939 -28.09 -27.42 9.96
N PHE A 940 -26.79 -27.62 10.24
CA PHE A 940 -25.71 -27.27 9.34
C PHE A 940 -25.77 -28.03 8.02
N GLU A 941 -25.92 -29.38 8.05
CA GLU A 941 -26.00 -30.22 6.84
C GLU A 941 -27.24 -29.84 6.00
N SER A 942 -28.33 -29.40 6.64
CA SER A 942 -29.54 -28.94 5.93
C SER A 942 -29.26 -27.65 5.13
N VAL A 943 -28.42 -26.74 5.64
CA VAL A 943 -28.01 -25.53 4.92
C VAL A 943 -27.09 -25.87 3.74
N CYS A 944 -26.25 -26.89 3.89
CA CYS A 944 -25.31 -27.35 2.85
C CYS A 944 -25.93 -28.35 1.84
N ALA A 945 -27.23 -28.65 1.96
CA ALA A 945 -27.88 -29.63 1.10
C ALA A 945 -27.72 -29.33 -0.39
N GLY A 946 -27.23 -30.31 -1.16
CA GLY A 946 -26.95 -30.17 -2.60
C GLY A 946 -25.66 -29.40 -2.94
N LEU A 947 -24.79 -29.17 -1.96
CA LEU A 947 -23.43 -28.64 -2.14
C LEU A 947 -22.41 -29.73 -1.76
N PRO A 948 -21.22 -29.71 -2.35
CA PRO A 948 -20.13 -30.60 -1.96
C PRO A 948 -19.66 -30.25 -0.55
N HIS A 949 -19.91 -31.12 0.41
CA HIS A 949 -19.44 -30.96 1.79
C HIS A 949 -19.24 -32.32 2.44
N ALA A 950 -18.36 -32.40 3.42
CA ALA A 950 -18.14 -33.61 4.19
C ALA A 950 -17.64 -33.29 5.60
N CYS A 951 -18.08 -34.08 6.59
CA CYS A 951 -17.46 -34.16 7.89
C CYS A 951 -16.15 -34.96 7.75
N ILE A 952 -15.02 -34.27 7.87
CA ILE A 952 -13.69 -34.86 7.69
C ILE A 952 -13.03 -35.26 9.01
N GLY A 953 -13.54 -34.80 10.16
CA GLY A 953 -12.89 -35.06 11.43
C GLY A 953 -13.51 -34.32 12.60
N SER A 954 -12.73 -34.16 13.66
CA SER A 954 -13.16 -33.46 14.87
C SER A 954 -12.03 -32.74 15.57
N VAL A 955 -12.38 -31.75 16.37
CA VAL A 955 -11.51 -31.05 17.30
C VAL A 955 -11.19 -31.93 18.48
N THR A 956 -9.94 -31.94 18.97
CA THR A 956 -9.46 -32.77 20.05
C THR A 956 -8.85 -31.93 21.18
N GLU A 957 -8.88 -32.48 22.43
CA GLU A 957 -8.21 -31.86 23.58
C GLU A 957 -6.67 -32.00 23.47
N LEU A 958 -6.22 -33.13 22.88
CA LEU A 958 -4.79 -33.38 22.72
C LEU A 958 -4.24 -32.36 21.69
N PRO A 959 -3.21 -31.55 22.03
CA PRO A 959 -2.72 -30.49 21.17
C PRO A 959 -1.81 -31.04 20.04
N MET A 960 -2.40 -31.87 19.20
CA MET A 960 -1.77 -32.53 18.06
C MET A 960 -2.60 -32.30 16.80
N LEU A 961 -1.95 -32.06 15.67
CA LEU A 961 -2.57 -32.18 14.37
C LEU A 961 -2.32 -33.59 13.83
N ARG A 962 -3.39 -34.33 13.58
CA ARG A 962 -3.36 -35.67 13.01
C ARG A 962 -4.16 -35.73 11.73
N CYS A 963 -3.49 -36.02 10.61
CA CYS A 963 -4.14 -36.29 9.32
C CYS A 963 -3.97 -37.78 9.00
N ILE A 964 -5.10 -38.47 8.90
CA ILE A 964 -5.17 -39.93 8.72
C ILE A 964 -5.49 -40.23 7.27
N GLY A 965 -4.71 -41.09 6.65
CA GLY A 965 -4.88 -41.56 5.29
C GLY A 965 -5.89 -42.70 5.13
N PRO A 966 -6.11 -43.17 3.88
CA PRO A 966 -7.11 -44.20 3.58
C PRO A 966 -6.83 -45.56 4.27
N GLU A 967 -5.57 -45.89 4.50
CA GLU A 967 -5.13 -47.17 5.15
C GLU A 967 -4.92 -47.01 6.64
N GLN A 968 -5.46 -45.94 7.26
CA GLN A 968 -5.29 -45.60 8.67
C GLN A 968 -3.85 -45.18 9.06
N GLU A 969 -3.00 -44.95 8.07
CA GLU A 969 -1.66 -44.40 8.25
C GLU A 969 -1.70 -42.89 8.59
N ALA A 970 -0.81 -42.43 9.44
CA ALA A 970 -0.65 -41.00 9.72
C ALA A 970 0.14 -40.31 8.59
N TRP A 971 -0.43 -39.30 7.97
CA TRP A 971 0.25 -38.44 7.01
C TRP A 971 0.83 -37.18 7.65
N ILE A 972 0.19 -36.68 8.70
CA ILE A 972 0.70 -35.62 9.58
C ILE A 972 0.39 -36.06 10.99
N ASN A 973 1.35 -35.93 11.91
CA ASN A 973 1.19 -36.24 13.30
C ASN A 973 2.16 -35.38 14.12
N ASP A 974 1.90 -34.08 14.17
CA ASP A 974 2.77 -33.07 14.74
C ASP A 974 2.10 -32.33 15.90
N PRO A 975 2.88 -31.96 16.96
CA PRO A 975 2.41 -31.02 17.97
C PRO A 975 2.06 -29.69 17.36
N ILE A 976 0.91 -29.11 17.70
CA ILE A 976 0.48 -27.80 17.18
C ILE A 976 1.47 -26.69 17.54
N GLU A 977 2.17 -26.80 18.66
CA GLU A 977 3.19 -25.81 19.05
C GLU A 977 4.42 -25.82 18.14
N GLU A 978 4.84 -26.99 17.60
CA GLU A 978 5.92 -27.06 16.61
C GLU A 978 5.51 -26.43 15.29
N LEU A 979 4.25 -26.64 14.87
CA LEU A 979 3.69 -26.02 13.66
C LEU A 979 3.61 -24.52 13.84
N LYS A 980 3.13 -24.05 15.00
CA LYS A 980 3.08 -22.63 15.36
C LYS A 980 4.47 -21.98 15.36
N ASN A 981 5.47 -22.65 15.96
CA ASN A 981 6.84 -22.14 15.99
C ASN A 981 7.45 -22.02 14.58
N ALA A 982 7.17 -22.97 13.68
CA ALA A 982 7.57 -22.87 12.29
C ALA A 982 6.91 -21.64 11.61
N TRP A 983 5.61 -21.44 11.83
CA TRP A 983 4.85 -20.32 11.31
C TRP A 983 5.32 -18.96 11.87
N LEU A 984 5.61 -18.85 13.16
CA LEU A 984 6.13 -17.62 13.78
C LEU A 984 7.55 -17.25 13.30
N GLY A 985 8.39 -18.24 13.02
CA GLY A 985 9.79 -18.03 12.64
C GLY A 985 10.01 -17.61 11.19
N GLY A 986 9.00 -17.64 10.34
CA GLY A 986 9.17 -17.55 8.88
C GLY A 986 9.65 -16.20 8.34
N LEU A 987 9.33 -15.07 8.97
CA LEU A 987 9.82 -13.75 8.53
C LEU A 987 11.24 -13.43 9.02
N GLY A 988 11.75 -14.12 10.03
CA GLY A 988 13.09 -13.87 10.60
C GLY A 988 13.26 -12.44 11.17
N CYS A 989 12.17 -11.81 11.62
CA CYS A 989 12.13 -10.46 12.21
C CYS A 989 11.97 -10.56 13.73
#